data_876de92f50c2642c1c420c01b04811d3
#
_entry.id   876de92f50c2642c1c420c01b04811d3
#
_cell.length_a   1.000
_cell.length_b   1.000
_cell.length_c   1.000
_cell.angle_alpha   90.00
_cell.angle_beta   90.00
_cell.angle_gamma   90.00
#
_symmetry.space_group_name_H-M   'P 1'
#
loop_
_entity.id
_entity.type
_entity.pdbx_description
1 polymer ?
#
loop_
_entity_poly.entity_id
_entity_poly.type
_entity_poly.pdbx_seq_one_letter_code
_entity_poly.pdbx_strand_id
1 'polypeptide(L)'
;MRHTLRKIFLVASILATTLSHAAIREAQGWFESCYATWDGVADARTYNVYIEGGGMARTLLDKELVRQYPGYYRADAVGLKAGQYTMTVIPVDASGSEMAAQAMTTAQLTVSPHDRSGFAHVGMTGGIGAYKNDGTLKDGAKVIYVWADNAKTVTTDVVTSSKGTKTTGTGLQDIIYLYQKGYDTTPLDIRIIGTVKKEDCDALLSKAEGLQIKGSSDYMDLPLTIEGIGNDATISGFGMLLRNVKDVELRNFAIILCLDDCLSLDTKNSNIWIHNIDFFYGNTGGDADQAKGDGTVDIKAASKNVTLSYCHFYDCGKSSLGGMSNEVSSAWHTYHHNWFDHSDSRHPRVRVQFFHVYNNYFDGVSKYGIGMTSGGSAFVENNYFRNCKYPMLISKQGTDAEGDGTFSGEPGGVIKAYNNTIRGARKLQYYDGSQTDGRWDAVLVTSRDEAVTAKCLSGGTGYNAAADEALRTTYIENHMDNPDDVPAIVKGWLGAGRMGHGDIKWTFNNSVQDENYGVITELKAALTAYKSTLIGFADGTAVSNGGATETVDGGDGKGIDPELNDSYVPTYGGGGGTITSGEYVIGTSAEYFWTTGDNATETEALIANGTITMDEASHFRADKTIVKGDGTVISDKVGALDIVKNTGYATFYLADGIQTISFYLARTGSMAGKVMGSDDGTTFSEIQSYSAKSGIYELTVTPSAPQKYIRLTNTATGSLNIQGIKIAKPGEGGSDPGEGGDPVGDEKSNDATATFTINGTEILTTGTYTMSVPYDATETLYTITVAPADLASVKAVSGATANGANTYTIPAPQPGETVTATFTIVAENGTTTKTYTINITKGVDPATLPEKDICHFILETKSPSKSYVSVTGNYSNSKGSVTYDGETYTDCVKMESATQITITPPYDCTVTLVFGEAGKKIKLNGEAQVTGADGKYSFAANASQQYLLTKGDVANLFLVILEKQTSTGISLLQPSATKGQAQYTIDGRRITSPRAGTVYISGGKKRIARR
;
A
#
# COMPACT_ATOMS: atom_id res chain seq x y z
N MET A 1 20.68 33.52 -71.34
CA MET A 1 22.04 33.48 -70.75
C MET A 1 22.03 34.08 -69.35
N ARG A 2 22.47 33.32 -68.44
CA ARG A 2 22.45 33.57 -67.01
C ARG A 2 23.19 34.82 -66.55
N HIS A 3 22.62 35.63 -65.68
CA HIS A 3 23.36 36.46 -64.78
C HIS A 3 22.79 36.40 -63.37
N THR A 4 23.65 35.89 -62.49
CA THR A 4 23.43 35.67 -61.07
C THR A 4 23.64 37.03 -60.37
N LEU A 5 22.59 37.53 -59.66
CA LEU A 5 22.70 38.64 -58.74
C LEU A 5 22.73 38.10 -57.31
N ARG A 6 23.92 38.18 -56.69
CA ARG A 6 24.09 38.03 -55.25
C ARG A 6 23.48 39.22 -54.52
N LYS A 7 22.42 39.00 -53.76
CA LYS A 7 21.97 39.99 -52.77
C LYS A 7 22.66 39.67 -51.44
N ILE A 8 23.44 40.60 -50.98
CA ILE A 8 24.04 40.69 -49.66
C ILE A 8 22.89 41.07 -48.71
N PHE A 9 22.40 40.17 -47.84
CA PHE A 9 21.57 40.50 -46.71
C PHE A 9 22.48 40.86 -45.54
N LEU A 10 22.45 42.15 -45.18
CA LEU A 10 22.97 42.66 -43.89
C LEU A 10 21.99 42.25 -42.80
N VAL A 11 22.32 41.19 -42.05
CA VAL A 11 21.58 40.84 -40.85
C VAL A 11 22.00 41.77 -39.73
N ALA A 12 21.20 42.78 -39.48
CA ALA A 12 21.24 43.52 -38.22
C ALA A 12 20.70 42.61 -37.12
N SER A 13 21.58 42.03 -36.32
CA SER A 13 21.22 41.36 -35.07
C SER A 13 20.68 42.40 -34.11
N ILE A 14 19.38 42.57 -34.08
CA ILE A 14 18.69 43.21 -32.96
C ILE A 14 18.79 42.18 -31.83
N LEU A 15 19.70 42.41 -30.89
CA LEU A 15 19.67 41.79 -29.58
C LEU A 15 18.40 42.27 -28.89
N ALA A 16 17.29 41.61 -29.14
CA ALA A 16 16.13 41.68 -28.23
C ALA A 16 16.55 40.96 -26.97
N THR A 17 17.02 41.68 -25.98
CA THR A 17 16.97 41.25 -24.60
C THR A 17 15.49 41.05 -24.31
N THR A 18 15.00 39.83 -24.43
CA THR A 18 13.77 39.47 -23.79
C THR A 18 14.03 39.61 -22.28
N LEU A 19 13.60 40.72 -21.74
CA LEU A 19 13.38 40.86 -20.31
C LEU A 19 12.43 39.72 -19.98
N SER A 20 12.95 38.62 -19.48
CA SER A 20 12.17 37.57 -18.85
C SER A 20 11.43 38.26 -17.71
N HIS A 21 10.16 38.60 -17.93
CA HIS A 21 9.30 38.99 -16.82
C HIS A 21 9.19 37.78 -15.91
N ALA A 22 9.64 37.93 -14.68
CA ALA A 22 9.40 36.94 -13.68
C ALA A 22 7.90 36.66 -13.60
N ALA A 23 7.53 35.39 -13.53
CA ALA A 23 6.15 34.95 -13.55
C ALA A 23 5.88 33.99 -12.40
N ILE A 24 4.64 33.93 -11.99
CA ILE A 24 4.15 32.83 -11.14
C ILE A 24 4.32 31.54 -11.96
N ARG A 25 5.05 30.56 -11.40
CA ARG A 25 5.24 29.24 -12.00
C ARG A 25 4.04 28.35 -11.74
N GLU A 26 3.63 28.33 -10.48
CA GLU A 26 2.55 27.47 -9.98
C GLU A 26 1.90 28.16 -8.78
N ALA A 27 0.60 28.02 -8.64
CA ALA A 27 -0.11 28.46 -7.47
C ALA A 27 -1.39 27.64 -7.30
N GLN A 28 -1.66 27.16 -6.10
CA GLN A 28 -2.83 26.32 -5.84
C GLN A 28 -3.32 26.48 -4.39
N GLY A 29 -4.62 26.33 -4.19
CA GLY A 29 -5.24 26.21 -2.88
C GLY A 29 -5.21 24.78 -2.39
N TRP A 30 -5.20 24.62 -1.08
CA TRP A 30 -5.24 23.35 -0.39
C TRP A 30 -6.17 23.45 0.83
N PHE A 31 -6.07 22.54 1.78
CA PHE A 31 -6.79 22.63 3.04
C PHE A 31 -6.29 23.82 3.86
N GLU A 32 -7.18 24.79 4.14
CA GLU A 32 -6.93 25.98 4.98
C GLU A 32 -5.60 26.70 4.68
N SER A 33 -5.11 26.54 3.46
CA SER A 33 -3.86 27.10 2.98
C SER A 33 -3.85 27.27 1.46
N CYS A 34 -2.91 28.06 0.96
CA CYS A 34 -2.58 28.13 -0.45
C CYS A 34 -1.10 28.49 -0.63
N TYR A 35 -0.55 28.21 -1.78
CA TYR A 35 0.84 28.55 -2.10
C TYR A 35 1.00 29.14 -3.48
N ALA A 36 2.13 29.82 -3.68
CA ALA A 36 2.63 30.24 -4.99
C ALA A 36 4.12 30.01 -5.10
N THR A 37 4.57 29.64 -6.29
CA THR A 37 5.99 29.57 -6.67
C THR A 37 6.28 30.53 -7.81
N TRP A 38 7.49 31.08 -7.87
CA TRP A 38 7.87 32.03 -8.92
C TRP A 38 9.36 31.99 -9.22
N ASP A 39 9.72 32.52 -10.39
CA ASP A 39 11.11 32.72 -10.82
C ASP A 39 11.74 33.89 -10.09
N GLY A 40 13.06 33.79 -9.82
CA GLY A 40 13.81 34.90 -9.27
C GLY A 40 13.79 36.14 -10.16
N VAL A 41 13.55 37.31 -9.55
CA VAL A 41 13.52 38.62 -10.24
C VAL A 41 14.91 39.25 -10.17
N ALA A 42 15.41 39.79 -11.31
CA ALA A 42 16.63 40.50 -11.34
C ALA A 42 16.62 41.69 -10.37
N ASP A 43 17.72 41.92 -9.68
CA ASP A 43 17.89 43.01 -8.69
C ASP A 43 17.01 42.87 -7.41
N ALA A 44 16.17 41.84 -7.30
CA ALA A 44 15.46 41.53 -6.07
C ALA A 44 16.41 41.03 -4.99
N ARG A 45 16.32 41.58 -3.80
CA ARG A 45 17.02 41.10 -2.61
C ARG A 45 16.18 40.13 -1.80
N THR A 46 14.87 40.39 -1.76
CA THR A 46 13.86 39.52 -1.09
C THR A 46 12.50 39.75 -1.75
N TYR A 47 11.45 39.20 -1.17
CA TYR A 47 10.07 39.35 -1.66
C TYR A 47 9.11 39.62 -0.50
N ASN A 48 8.20 40.58 -0.70
CA ASN A 48 7.00 40.72 0.08
C ASN A 48 5.86 39.97 -0.59
N VAL A 49 5.21 39.08 0.15
CA VAL A 49 4.08 38.29 -0.37
C VAL A 49 2.83 38.65 0.42
N TYR A 50 1.83 39.06 -0.28
CA TYR A 50 0.54 39.46 0.29
C TYR A 50 -0.51 38.44 -0.08
N ILE A 51 -1.40 38.15 0.86
CA ILE A 51 -2.61 37.32 0.67
C ILE A 51 -3.84 38.20 0.88
N GLU A 52 -4.87 38.01 0.05
CA GLU A 52 -6.17 38.64 0.20
C GLU A 52 -7.29 37.72 -0.30
N GLY A 53 -8.47 37.80 0.29
CA GLY A 53 -9.63 36.96 -0.07
C GLY A 53 -10.27 36.31 1.15
N GLY A 54 -11.30 35.48 0.95
CA GLY A 54 -12.02 34.81 2.05
C GLY A 54 -12.62 35.75 3.12
N GLY A 55 -12.77 37.03 2.81
CA GLY A 55 -13.13 38.05 3.77
C GLY A 55 -11.96 38.72 4.49
N MET A 56 -10.72 38.29 4.21
CA MET A 56 -9.49 38.88 4.74
C MET A 56 -9.06 40.06 3.87
N ALA A 57 -8.66 41.16 4.51
CA ALA A 57 -7.99 42.27 3.84
C ALA A 57 -6.57 41.86 3.41
N ARG A 58 -6.01 42.58 2.45
CA ARG A 58 -4.64 42.37 1.99
C ARG A 58 -3.66 42.39 3.18
N THR A 59 -3.03 41.22 3.43
CA THR A 59 -2.16 40.94 4.59
C THR A 59 -0.80 40.48 4.11
N LEU A 60 0.27 41.04 4.67
CA LEU A 60 1.64 40.60 4.42
C LEU A 60 1.91 39.27 5.16
N LEU A 61 2.45 38.30 4.47
CA LEU A 61 2.89 37.05 5.08
C LEU A 61 4.18 37.24 5.90
N ASP A 62 4.34 36.41 6.93
CA ASP A 62 5.59 36.36 7.68
C ASP A 62 6.74 35.97 6.74
N LYS A 63 7.91 36.55 6.96
CA LYS A 63 9.09 36.32 6.10
C LYS A 63 9.55 34.84 6.07
N GLU A 64 9.33 34.11 7.14
CA GLU A 64 9.64 32.68 7.27
C GLU A 64 8.77 31.82 6.33
N LEU A 65 7.63 32.32 5.88
CA LEU A 65 6.79 31.64 4.90
C LEU A 65 7.26 31.84 3.46
N VAL A 66 8.26 32.74 3.22
CA VAL A 66 8.82 33.01 1.91
C VAL A 66 10.19 32.35 1.78
N ARG A 67 10.26 31.26 1.03
CA ARG A 67 11.37 30.32 1.01
C ARG A 67 12.03 30.22 -0.36
N GLN A 68 13.30 29.83 -0.39
CA GLN A 68 14.09 29.65 -1.60
C GLN A 68 14.43 28.19 -1.83
N TYR A 69 14.19 27.74 -3.02
CA TYR A 69 14.50 26.41 -3.54
C TYR A 69 15.42 26.49 -4.77
N PRO A 70 16.00 25.38 -5.28
CA PRO A 70 16.80 25.39 -6.47
C PRO A 70 16.03 25.95 -7.69
N GLY A 71 16.38 27.15 -8.11
CA GLY A 71 15.80 27.81 -9.29
C GLY A 71 14.42 28.45 -9.10
N TYR A 72 13.87 28.53 -7.89
CA TYR A 72 12.59 29.20 -7.63
C TYR A 72 12.43 29.65 -6.19
N TYR A 73 11.42 30.48 -5.96
CA TYR A 73 10.93 30.86 -4.64
C TYR A 73 9.52 30.32 -4.43
N ARG A 74 9.14 30.15 -3.17
CA ARG A 74 7.82 29.66 -2.76
C ARG A 74 7.34 30.40 -1.54
N ALA A 75 6.07 30.74 -1.52
CA ALA A 75 5.38 31.20 -0.30
C ALA A 75 4.14 30.35 -0.05
N ASP A 76 3.88 30.04 1.21
CA ASP A 76 2.67 29.36 1.68
C ASP A 76 1.93 30.24 2.66
N ALA A 77 0.66 30.54 2.37
CA ALA A 77 -0.23 31.18 3.30
C ALA A 77 -1.03 30.09 4.01
N VAL A 78 -0.98 30.05 5.34
CA VAL A 78 -1.62 29.04 6.20
C VAL A 78 -2.57 29.69 7.20
N GLY A 79 -3.48 28.93 7.79
CA GLY A 79 -4.49 29.46 8.71
C GLY A 79 -5.56 30.27 8.01
N LEU A 80 -5.98 29.84 6.84
CA LEU A 80 -6.98 30.49 6.02
C LEU A 80 -8.35 29.85 6.19
N LYS A 81 -9.38 30.68 6.25
CA LYS A 81 -10.75 30.19 6.13
C LYS A 81 -11.03 29.68 4.72
N ALA A 82 -11.89 28.67 4.59
CA ALA A 82 -12.33 28.23 3.27
C ALA A 82 -12.89 29.39 2.43
N GLY A 83 -12.43 29.48 1.17
CA GLY A 83 -12.83 30.56 0.27
C GLY A 83 -11.91 30.75 -0.91
N GLN A 84 -12.07 31.91 -1.59
CA GLN A 84 -11.27 32.29 -2.75
C GLN A 84 -10.23 33.36 -2.34
N TYR A 85 -8.98 33.13 -2.75
CA TYR A 85 -7.85 33.97 -2.40
C TYR A 85 -7.00 34.32 -3.61
N THR A 86 -6.25 35.43 -3.52
CA THR A 86 -5.15 35.74 -4.42
C THR A 86 -3.88 36.03 -3.63
N MET A 87 -2.73 35.62 -4.16
CA MET A 87 -1.42 35.98 -3.63
C MET A 87 -0.74 36.98 -4.55
N THR A 88 -0.19 38.05 -3.97
CA THR A 88 0.59 39.04 -4.71
C THR A 88 2.04 39.03 -4.21
N VAL A 89 2.97 38.70 -5.09
CA VAL A 89 4.41 38.68 -4.83
C VAL A 89 5.02 39.95 -5.36
N ILE A 90 5.69 40.74 -4.51
CA ILE A 90 6.36 41.97 -4.89
C ILE A 90 7.87 41.84 -4.55
N PRO A 91 8.75 41.91 -5.56
CA PRO A 91 10.19 41.93 -5.32
C PRO A 91 10.58 43.17 -4.50
N VAL A 92 11.58 43.01 -3.65
CA VAL A 92 12.15 44.08 -2.82
C VAL A 92 13.62 44.26 -3.19
N ASP A 93 14.02 45.47 -3.50
CA ASP A 93 15.37 45.80 -3.90
C ASP A 93 16.37 45.88 -2.73
N ALA A 94 17.66 46.17 -3.02
CA ALA A 94 18.70 46.28 -2.01
C ALA A 94 18.52 47.46 -1.05
N SER A 95 17.67 48.44 -1.38
CA SER A 95 17.32 49.55 -0.48
C SER A 95 16.17 49.22 0.45
N GLY A 96 15.56 48.05 0.33
CA GLY A 96 14.35 47.66 1.04
C GLY A 96 13.04 48.19 0.45
N SER A 97 13.07 48.71 -0.78
CA SER A 97 11.90 49.27 -1.45
C SER A 97 11.20 48.22 -2.33
N GLU A 98 9.88 48.22 -2.31
CA GLU A 98 9.09 47.35 -3.20
C GLU A 98 9.21 47.77 -4.66
N MET A 99 9.53 46.83 -5.54
CA MET A 99 9.59 46.99 -6.97
C MET A 99 8.19 46.76 -7.58
N ALA A 100 7.21 47.62 -7.21
CA ALA A 100 5.78 47.45 -7.50
C ALA A 100 5.46 47.23 -8.99
N ALA A 101 6.28 47.76 -9.92
CA ALA A 101 6.13 47.54 -11.36
C ALA A 101 6.41 46.09 -11.78
N GLN A 102 7.02 45.29 -10.92
CA GLN A 102 7.37 43.87 -11.14
C GLN A 102 6.52 42.95 -10.24
N ALA A 103 5.44 43.44 -9.65
CA ALA A 103 4.54 42.63 -8.87
C ALA A 103 3.87 41.53 -9.73
N MET A 104 3.78 40.33 -9.14
CA MET A 104 3.14 39.17 -9.75
C MET A 104 1.95 38.77 -8.90
N THR A 105 0.79 38.55 -9.50
CA THR A 105 -0.43 38.12 -8.78
C THR A 105 -0.95 36.83 -9.35
N THR A 106 -1.33 35.89 -8.49
CA THR A 106 -1.91 34.62 -8.90
C THR A 106 -3.31 34.79 -9.47
N ALA A 107 -3.80 33.80 -10.21
CA ALA A 107 -5.24 33.63 -10.37
C ALA A 107 -5.91 33.37 -9.00
N GLN A 108 -7.24 33.31 -8.97
CA GLN A 108 -7.96 32.93 -7.75
C GLN A 108 -7.63 31.51 -7.35
N LEU A 109 -7.33 31.31 -6.07
CA LEU A 109 -6.97 30.05 -5.43
C LEU A 109 -8.12 29.62 -4.52
N THR A 110 -8.63 28.40 -4.71
CA THR A 110 -9.69 27.83 -3.90
C THR A 110 -9.09 27.15 -2.67
N VAL A 111 -9.34 27.69 -1.49
CA VAL A 111 -8.97 27.10 -0.20
C VAL A 111 -10.16 26.30 0.31
N SER A 112 -9.92 25.02 0.64
CA SER A 112 -10.92 24.08 1.16
C SER A 112 -10.82 23.98 2.69
N PRO A 113 -11.92 23.67 3.41
CA PRO A 113 -11.84 23.40 4.84
C PRO A 113 -11.27 22.01 5.09
N HIS A 114 -10.60 21.80 6.22
CA HIS A 114 -10.36 20.45 6.73
C HIS A 114 -11.66 19.79 7.19
N ASP A 115 -11.74 18.47 7.03
CA ASP A 115 -12.84 17.66 7.57
C ASP A 115 -12.66 17.47 9.09
N ARG A 116 -13.51 18.13 9.85
CA ARG A 116 -13.53 18.09 11.34
C ARG A 116 -14.53 17.07 11.89
N SER A 117 -14.78 15.99 11.18
CA SER A 117 -15.54 14.86 11.71
C SER A 117 -14.70 14.00 12.66
N GLY A 118 -15.34 13.19 13.47
CA GLY A 118 -14.70 12.26 14.37
C GLY A 118 -14.59 12.71 15.82
N PHE A 119 -14.19 11.76 16.67
CA PHE A 119 -14.25 11.91 18.12
C PHE A 119 -13.32 12.99 18.69
N ALA A 120 -12.22 13.35 18.03
CA ALA A 120 -11.36 14.44 18.50
C ALA A 120 -12.11 15.76 18.68
N HIS A 121 -13.12 15.99 17.87
CA HIS A 121 -13.87 17.25 17.84
C HIS A 121 -15.03 17.31 18.84
N VAL A 122 -15.32 16.22 19.54
CA VAL A 122 -16.40 16.18 20.55
C VAL A 122 -16.11 17.14 21.68
N GLY A 123 -17.01 18.12 21.86
CA GLY A 123 -16.87 19.16 22.87
C GLY A 123 -15.88 20.29 22.55
N MET A 124 -15.23 20.26 21.38
CA MET A 124 -14.22 21.26 20.97
C MET A 124 -14.84 22.37 20.10
N THR A 125 -15.82 23.09 20.64
CA THR A 125 -16.55 24.17 19.93
C THR A 125 -15.66 25.32 19.48
N GLY A 126 -14.52 25.54 20.14
CA GLY A 126 -13.54 26.57 19.81
C GLY A 126 -12.45 26.13 18.83
N GLY A 127 -12.51 24.88 18.34
CA GLY A 127 -11.46 24.26 17.54
C GLY A 127 -10.39 23.57 18.37
N ILE A 128 -9.51 22.80 17.72
CA ILE A 128 -8.42 22.02 18.32
C ILE A 128 -7.09 22.72 18.08
N GLY A 129 -6.16 22.60 19.05
CA GLY A 129 -4.82 23.20 18.95
C GLY A 129 -4.86 24.73 18.91
N ALA A 130 -4.08 25.29 18.03
CA ALA A 130 -3.99 26.73 17.85
C ALA A 130 -5.08 27.31 16.90
N TYR A 131 -5.92 26.46 16.30
CA TYR A 131 -6.84 26.86 15.26
C TYR A 131 -8.31 26.80 15.69
N LYS A 132 -9.13 27.70 15.11
CA LYS A 132 -10.58 27.69 15.20
C LYS A 132 -11.19 26.69 14.21
N ASN A 133 -12.46 26.36 14.37
CA ASN A 133 -13.17 25.44 13.44
C ASN A 133 -13.32 25.98 12.01
N ASP A 134 -13.09 27.28 11.79
CA ASP A 134 -13.08 27.87 10.44
C ASP A 134 -11.70 27.90 9.77
N GLY A 135 -10.69 27.29 10.41
CA GLY A 135 -9.32 27.18 9.90
C GLY A 135 -8.42 28.37 10.25
N THR A 136 -8.93 29.41 10.90
CA THR A 136 -8.13 30.57 11.30
C THR A 136 -7.49 30.37 12.67
N LEU A 137 -6.35 31.01 12.90
CA LEU A 137 -5.71 30.98 14.22
C LEU A 137 -6.65 31.51 15.31
N LYS A 138 -6.59 30.91 16.50
CA LYS A 138 -7.24 31.41 17.71
C LYS A 138 -6.67 32.77 18.10
N ASP A 139 -7.51 33.62 18.68
CA ASP A 139 -7.10 34.96 19.05
C ASP A 139 -5.95 34.94 20.06
N GLY A 140 -4.90 35.69 19.77
CA GLY A 140 -3.70 35.77 20.61
C GLY A 140 -2.80 34.53 20.54
N ALA A 141 -3.01 33.61 19.60
CA ALA A 141 -2.11 32.49 19.39
C ALA A 141 -0.67 32.96 19.15
N LYS A 142 0.27 32.26 19.78
CA LYS A 142 1.70 32.45 19.52
C LYS A 142 2.11 31.54 18.36
N VAL A 143 2.86 32.09 17.41
CA VAL A 143 3.45 31.36 16.30
C VAL A 143 4.96 31.33 16.47
N ILE A 144 5.57 30.15 16.38
CA ILE A 144 7.01 29.98 16.30
C ILE A 144 7.40 29.16 15.08
N TYR A 145 8.41 29.60 14.37
CA TYR A 145 8.95 28.92 13.20
C TYR A 145 10.21 28.15 13.58
N VAL A 146 10.26 26.87 13.23
CA VAL A 146 11.35 25.96 13.59
C VAL A 146 11.91 25.30 12.34
N TRP A 147 13.22 25.44 12.16
CA TRP A 147 13.99 24.74 11.12
C TRP A 147 15.31 24.24 11.73
N ALA A 148 16.11 23.53 10.98
CA ALA A 148 17.32 22.87 11.47
C ALA A 148 18.21 23.78 12.34
N ASP A 149 18.49 25.01 11.85
CA ASP A 149 19.49 25.89 12.48
C ASP A 149 18.97 26.61 13.72
N ASN A 150 17.65 26.70 13.92
CA ASN A 150 17.10 27.39 15.08
C ASN A 150 16.38 26.49 16.08
N ALA A 151 16.23 25.19 15.79
CA ALA A 151 15.49 24.27 16.67
C ALA A 151 16.02 24.26 18.12
N LYS A 152 17.33 24.54 18.34
CA LYS A 152 17.96 24.69 19.66
C LYS A 152 17.89 26.13 20.25
N THR A 153 17.63 27.13 19.42
CA THR A 153 17.82 28.52 19.78
C THR A 153 16.57 29.37 19.67
N VAL A 154 15.49 28.85 19.05
CA VAL A 154 14.21 29.54 19.02
C VAL A 154 13.72 29.84 20.43
N THR A 155 13.17 31.01 20.63
CA THR A 155 12.75 31.47 21.96
C THR A 155 11.33 31.97 21.98
N THR A 156 10.63 31.73 23.09
CA THR A 156 9.36 32.40 23.40
C THR A 156 9.17 32.50 24.90
N ASP A 157 8.48 33.54 25.34
CA ASP A 157 8.10 33.68 26.74
C ASP A 157 6.87 32.85 27.06
N VAL A 158 6.96 32.07 28.13
CA VAL A 158 5.88 31.19 28.61
C VAL A 158 5.54 31.56 30.04
N VAL A 159 4.25 31.67 30.39
CA VAL A 159 3.79 31.88 31.76
C VAL A 159 4.00 30.57 32.55
N THR A 160 4.83 30.63 33.59
CA THR A 160 5.28 29.45 34.37
C THR A 160 4.79 29.41 35.80
N SER A 161 3.91 30.32 36.18
CA SER A 161 3.31 30.33 37.51
C SER A 161 1.92 30.97 37.53
N SER A 162 1.13 30.65 38.54
CA SER A 162 -0.20 31.25 38.77
C SER A 162 -0.14 32.78 39.04
N LYS A 163 1.05 33.34 39.34
CA LYS A 163 1.27 34.80 39.52
C LYS A 163 1.60 35.50 38.21
N GLY A 164 1.57 34.80 37.07
CA GLY A 164 1.90 35.38 35.76
C GLY A 164 3.39 35.57 35.50
N THR A 165 4.27 34.89 36.29
CA THR A 165 5.70 34.91 36.01
C THR A 165 5.98 34.30 34.65
N LYS A 166 6.74 35.03 33.81
CA LYS A 166 7.19 34.54 32.52
C LYS A 166 8.61 33.99 32.62
N THR A 167 8.85 32.91 31.88
CA THR A 167 10.17 32.33 31.69
C THR A 167 10.37 32.21 30.19
N THR A 168 11.52 32.66 29.69
CA THR A 168 11.87 32.48 28.28
C THR A 168 12.32 31.04 28.08
N GLY A 169 11.57 30.27 27.29
CA GLY A 169 12.00 28.98 26.81
C GLY A 169 12.96 29.14 25.64
N THR A 170 13.99 28.28 25.57
CA THR A 170 15.01 28.29 24.52
C THR A 170 15.17 26.90 23.93
N GLY A 171 14.84 26.76 22.64
CA GLY A 171 14.79 25.50 21.92
C GLY A 171 13.41 24.82 21.99
N LEU A 172 13.15 23.98 21.03
CA LEU A 172 11.83 23.37 20.81
C LEU A 172 11.33 22.61 22.05
N GLN A 173 12.15 21.71 22.60
CA GLN A 173 11.77 20.91 23.76
C GLN A 173 11.60 21.71 25.03
N ASP A 174 12.45 22.71 25.25
CA ASP A 174 12.37 23.55 26.46
C ASP A 174 11.10 24.42 26.46
N ILE A 175 10.73 24.95 25.30
CA ILE A 175 9.47 25.71 25.16
C ILE A 175 8.28 24.82 25.53
N ILE A 176 8.18 23.62 24.96
CA ILE A 176 7.10 22.67 25.27
C ILE A 176 7.14 22.27 26.75
N TYR A 177 8.33 22.05 27.31
CA TYR A 177 8.52 21.73 28.72
C TYR A 177 7.98 22.84 29.65
N LEU A 178 8.10 24.09 29.27
CA LEU A 178 7.52 25.20 30.06
C LEU A 178 6.00 25.25 29.98
N TYR A 179 5.43 24.97 28.80
CA TYR A 179 3.98 24.84 28.61
C TYR A 179 3.37 23.70 29.43
N GLN A 180 4.06 22.56 29.62
CA GLN A 180 3.57 21.44 30.43
C GLN A 180 3.28 21.81 31.88
N LYS A 181 3.74 22.98 32.40
CA LYS A 181 3.38 23.44 33.73
C LYS A 181 1.90 23.85 33.85
N GLY A 182 1.23 24.07 32.72
CA GLY A 182 -0.22 24.32 32.67
C GLY A 182 -0.66 25.72 33.12
N TYR A 183 0.28 26.68 33.23
CA TYR A 183 -0.06 28.07 33.57
C TYR A 183 -0.22 28.98 32.36
N ASP A 184 0.40 28.65 31.25
CA ASP A 184 0.19 29.33 29.98
C ASP A 184 -0.86 28.55 29.15
N THR A 185 -1.99 29.16 28.92
CA THR A 185 -3.10 28.62 28.12
C THR A 185 -3.20 29.32 26.78
N THR A 186 -2.21 30.12 26.41
CA THR A 186 -2.14 30.79 25.11
C THR A 186 -1.97 29.72 24.03
N PRO A 187 -2.80 29.66 23.01
CA PRO A 187 -2.62 28.72 21.91
C PRO A 187 -1.24 28.88 21.28
N LEU A 188 -0.55 27.73 21.06
CA LEU A 188 0.80 27.70 20.49
C LEU A 188 0.78 26.98 19.16
N ASP A 189 1.24 27.64 18.12
CA ASP A 189 1.42 27.10 16.78
C ASP A 189 2.92 26.97 16.47
N ILE A 190 3.39 25.74 16.32
CA ILE A 190 4.79 25.42 15.99
C ILE A 190 4.86 25.01 14.52
N ARG A 191 5.51 25.85 13.70
CA ARG A 191 5.62 25.69 12.26
C ARG A 191 6.97 25.12 11.87
N ILE A 192 6.98 23.86 11.42
CA ILE A 192 8.18 23.15 10.98
C ILE A 192 8.47 23.52 9.51
N ILE A 193 9.69 23.92 9.21
CA ILE A 193 10.15 24.29 7.87
C ILE A 193 11.33 23.41 7.45
N GLY A 194 11.20 22.73 6.31
CA GLY A 194 12.20 21.82 5.79
C GLY A 194 12.43 20.62 6.72
N THR A 195 13.62 20.06 6.70
CA THR A 195 13.97 18.89 7.52
C THR A 195 14.54 19.30 8.88
N VAL A 196 13.91 18.86 9.96
CA VAL A 196 14.42 18.99 11.34
C VAL A 196 14.82 17.61 11.84
N LYS A 197 16.10 17.43 12.17
CA LYS A 197 16.64 16.16 12.65
C LYS A 197 16.78 16.15 14.18
N LYS A 198 16.89 14.95 14.73
CA LYS A 198 17.11 14.77 16.16
C LYS A 198 18.30 15.58 16.69
N GLU A 199 19.42 15.60 15.98
CA GLU A 199 20.64 16.34 16.32
C GLU A 199 20.49 17.86 16.22
N ASP A 200 19.49 18.37 15.53
CA ASP A 200 19.19 19.80 15.44
C ASP A 200 18.40 20.30 16.64
N CYS A 201 17.80 19.41 17.42
CA CYS A 201 17.01 19.73 18.60
C CYS A 201 17.86 19.75 19.88
N ASP A 202 17.34 20.40 20.93
CA ASP A 202 17.87 20.30 22.27
C ASP A 202 17.97 18.85 22.75
N ALA A 203 18.63 18.62 23.90
CA ALA A 203 18.59 17.32 24.53
C ALA A 203 17.14 16.91 24.79
N LEU A 204 16.65 15.93 23.99
CA LEU A 204 15.32 15.36 24.17
C LEU A 204 15.24 14.64 25.52
N LEU A 205 14.12 14.75 26.23
CA LEU A 205 13.93 14.13 27.54
C LEU A 205 13.97 12.60 27.46
N SER A 206 13.56 12.01 26.34
CA SER A 206 13.73 10.59 26.02
C SER A 206 14.43 10.43 24.67
N LYS A 207 15.46 9.57 24.64
CA LYS A 207 16.21 9.35 23.40
C LYS A 207 15.47 8.49 22.38
N ALA A 208 14.62 7.56 22.84
CA ALA A 208 13.85 6.69 21.96
C ALA A 208 12.57 7.37 21.50
N GLU A 209 11.72 7.78 22.44
CA GLU A 209 10.39 8.36 22.18
C GLU A 209 10.43 9.73 21.48
N GLY A 210 11.54 10.47 21.54
CA GLY A 210 11.70 11.76 20.88
C GLY A 210 11.11 12.93 21.68
N LEU A 211 10.35 13.82 20.98
CA LEU A 211 9.79 15.04 21.55
C LEU A 211 8.73 14.72 22.61
N GLN A 212 8.87 15.33 23.79
CA GLN A 212 8.00 15.06 24.92
C GLN A 212 6.95 16.16 25.08
N ILE A 213 5.68 15.84 24.84
CA ILE A 213 4.52 16.73 25.00
C ILE A 213 3.70 16.21 26.18
N LYS A 214 3.94 16.76 27.37
CA LYS A 214 3.39 16.23 28.62
C LYS A 214 2.59 17.28 29.35
N GLY A 215 1.53 16.86 30.01
CA GLY A 215 0.76 17.67 30.93
C GLY A 215 1.13 17.40 32.39
N SER A 216 0.98 18.40 33.26
CA SER A 216 1.20 18.28 34.71
C SER A 216 0.05 17.59 35.44
N SER A 217 -1.09 17.36 34.77
CA SER A 217 -2.28 16.65 35.28
C SER A 217 -2.95 15.90 34.15
N ASP A 218 -3.77 14.91 34.50
CA ASP A 218 -4.53 14.11 33.56
C ASP A 218 -5.37 14.99 32.62
N TYR A 219 -5.24 14.76 31.30
CA TYR A 219 -5.98 15.51 30.27
C TYR A 219 -5.81 17.04 30.39
N MET A 220 -4.62 17.50 30.74
CA MET A 220 -4.31 18.93 30.85
C MET A 220 -4.57 19.64 29.51
N ASP A 221 -5.26 20.78 29.59
CA ASP A 221 -5.52 21.64 28.43
C ASP A 221 -4.21 22.23 27.90
N LEU A 222 -3.86 21.89 26.68
CA LEU A 222 -2.65 22.36 26.00
C LEU A 222 -2.99 22.65 24.53
N PRO A 223 -3.52 23.85 24.23
CA PRO A 223 -3.91 24.21 22.87
C PRO A 223 -2.66 24.37 21.98
N LEU A 224 -2.16 23.25 21.48
CA LEU A 224 -0.93 23.14 20.73
C LEU A 224 -1.21 22.60 19.33
N THR A 225 -0.75 23.30 18.30
CA THR A 225 -0.61 22.76 16.95
C THR A 225 0.87 22.64 16.59
N ILE A 226 1.25 21.51 16.02
CA ILE A 226 2.51 21.34 15.29
C ILE A 226 2.15 21.11 13.83
N GLU A 227 2.58 22.03 12.97
CA GLU A 227 2.30 21.92 11.54
C GLU A 227 3.55 22.07 10.68
N GLY A 228 3.56 21.38 9.54
CA GLY A 228 4.58 21.57 8.53
C GLY A 228 4.19 22.62 7.50
N ILE A 229 5.15 23.41 7.07
CA ILE A 229 4.94 24.44 6.03
C ILE A 229 5.40 23.93 4.67
N GLY A 230 4.49 23.95 3.71
CA GLY A 230 4.72 23.45 2.36
C GLY A 230 4.58 21.95 2.26
N ASN A 231 5.31 21.33 1.34
CA ASN A 231 5.24 19.91 1.06
C ASN A 231 6.51 19.12 1.45
N ASP A 232 7.48 19.78 2.09
CA ASP A 232 8.79 19.21 2.42
C ASP A 232 9.12 19.22 3.93
N ALA A 233 8.22 19.72 4.76
CA ALA A 233 8.40 19.70 6.21
C ALA A 233 8.54 18.27 6.72
N THR A 234 9.67 17.93 7.36
CA THR A 234 10.00 16.56 7.75
C THR A 234 10.70 16.52 9.11
N ILE A 235 10.21 15.66 9.99
CA ILE A 235 10.84 15.30 11.26
C ILE A 235 11.61 14.00 11.06
N SER A 236 12.92 14.01 11.32
CA SER A 236 13.81 12.89 11.03
C SER A 236 14.58 12.42 12.26
N GLY A 237 14.52 11.12 12.52
CA GLY A 237 15.29 10.47 13.60
C GLY A 237 14.67 10.58 14.99
N PHE A 238 13.46 11.13 15.12
CA PHE A 238 12.70 11.15 16.37
C PHE A 238 11.19 11.17 16.12
N GLY A 239 10.44 10.67 17.07
CA GLY A 239 8.97 10.71 17.12
C GLY A 239 8.48 11.72 18.17
N MET A 240 7.22 11.58 18.59
CA MET A 240 6.62 12.41 19.62
C MET A 240 5.85 11.55 20.64
N LEU A 241 6.04 11.82 21.91
CA LEU A 241 5.25 11.24 22.98
C LEU A 241 4.31 12.29 23.58
N LEU A 242 3.01 11.96 23.58
CA LEU A 242 1.96 12.74 24.23
C LEU A 242 1.53 12.04 25.51
N ARG A 243 1.47 12.76 26.62
CA ARG A 243 1.03 12.23 27.91
C ARG A 243 0.26 13.25 28.70
N ASN A 244 -0.93 12.88 29.19
CA ASN A 244 -1.78 13.70 30.06
C ASN A 244 -2.25 15.03 29.44
N VAL A 245 -2.34 15.11 28.10
CA VAL A 245 -2.71 16.35 27.39
C VAL A 245 -4.01 16.20 26.64
N LYS A 246 -4.67 17.33 26.40
CA LYS A 246 -5.78 17.44 25.46
C LYS A 246 -5.63 18.71 24.62
N ASP A 247 -6.42 18.81 23.54
CA ASP A 247 -6.43 19.98 22.65
C ASP A 247 -5.12 20.11 21.85
N VAL A 248 -4.68 18.99 21.22
CA VAL A 248 -3.46 18.96 20.39
C VAL A 248 -3.80 18.56 18.95
N GLU A 249 -3.27 19.31 18.01
CA GLU A 249 -3.37 19.08 16.57
C GLU A 249 -1.96 18.87 15.99
N LEU A 250 -1.80 17.81 15.18
CA LEU A 250 -0.56 17.50 14.47
C LEU A 250 -0.87 17.33 12.98
N ARG A 251 -0.23 18.14 12.08
CA ARG A 251 -0.59 18.16 10.68
C ARG A 251 0.52 18.53 9.70
N ASN A 252 0.39 18.07 8.47
CA ASN A 252 1.15 18.48 7.27
C ASN A 252 2.67 18.33 7.36
N PHE A 253 3.19 17.28 7.95
CA PHE A 253 4.62 16.95 7.94
C PHE A 253 4.87 15.46 7.73
N ALA A 254 6.11 15.08 7.42
CA ALA A 254 6.52 13.68 7.45
C ALA A 254 7.24 13.34 8.76
N ILE A 255 7.11 12.07 9.20
CA ILE A 255 7.95 11.47 10.24
C ILE A 255 8.72 10.31 9.61
N ILE A 256 10.06 10.39 9.68
CA ILE A 256 10.94 9.35 9.16
C ILE A 256 11.97 8.94 10.20
N LEU A 257 12.37 7.67 10.20
CA LEU A 257 13.51 7.14 10.94
C LEU A 257 13.41 7.36 12.45
N CYS A 258 12.23 7.43 13.05
CA CYS A 258 12.05 7.48 14.50
C CYS A 258 12.65 6.23 15.17
N LEU A 259 13.00 6.32 16.46
CA LEU A 259 13.69 5.27 17.20
C LEU A 259 12.77 4.43 18.10
N ASP A 260 11.52 4.83 18.20
CA ASP A 260 10.42 4.18 18.91
C ASP A 260 9.14 4.45 18.11
N ASP A 261 7.97 4.54 18.72
CA ASP A 261 6.75 4.97 18.02
C ASP A 261 6.97 6.31 17.30
N CYS A 262 6.39 6.46 16.09
CA CYS A 262 6.39 7.77 15.47
C CYS A 262 5.55 8.77 16.27
N LEU A 263 4.35 8.35 16.69
CA LEU A 263 3.47 9.09 17.60
C LEU A 263 2.99 8.15 18.71
N SER A 264 3.40 8.39 19.94
CA SER A 264 2.96 7.65 21.12
C SER A 264 2.00 8.48 21.95
N LEU A 265 0.69 8.20 21.89
CA LEU A 265 -0.30 8.76 22.79
C LEU A 265 -0.33 7.89 24.06
N ASP A 266 0.67 8.07 24.90
CA ASP A 266 1.09 7.12 25.92
C ASP A 266 0.08 6.98 27.05
N THR A 267 -0.44 8.09 27.63
CA THR A 267 -1.32 8.01 28.80
C THR A 267 -2.26 9.20 28.86
N LYS A 268 -3.56 8.95 29.07
CA LYS A 268 -4.59 9.95 29.44
C LYS A 268 -4.59 11.21 28.59
N ASN A 269 -4.55 11.01 27.26
CA ASN A 269 -4.73 12.08 26.29
C ASN A 269 -6.20 12.17 25.87
N SER A 270 -6.66 13.34 25.41
CA SER A 270 -8.02 13.52 24.88
C SER A 270 -8.06 14.60 23.82
N ASN A 271 -8.99 14.48 22.89
CA ASN A 271 -9.19 15.46 21.81
C ASN A 271 -7.86 15.77 21.09
N ILE A 272 -7.26 14.71 20.57
CA ILE A 272 -6.05 14.76 19.75
C ILE A 272 -6.43 14.53 18.30
N TRP A 273 -6.06 15.47 17.43
CA TRP A 273 -6.30 15.37 16.01
C TRP A 273 -4.99 15.24 15.25
N ILE A 274 -4.81 14.13 14.56
CA ILE A 274 -3.63 13.79 13.77
C ILE A 274 -4.09 13.69 12.33
N HIS A 275 -3.57 14.56 11.44
CA HIS A 275 -4.04 14.54 10.06
C HIS A 275 -2.99 15.04 9.07
N ASN A 276 -3.14 14.60 7.82
CA ASN A 276 -2.26 14.97 6.71
C ASN A 276 -0.77 14.79 7.04
N ILE A 277 -0.43 13.64 7.65
CA ILE A 277 0.94 13.26 7.97
C ILE A 277 1.37 12.09 7.08
N ASP A 278 2.61 12.14 6.56
CA ASP A 278 3.26 11.00 5.92
C ASP A 278 4.08 10.23 6.95
N PHE A 279 3.77 8.96 7.14
CA PHE A 279 4.49 8.05 8.01
C PHE A 279 5.34 7.08 7.19
N PHE A 280 6.62 7.02 7.50
CA PHE A 280 7.58 6.13 6.87
C PHE A 280 8.26 5.23 7.91
N TYR A 281 9.22 4.43 7.47
CA TYR A 281 9.99 3.54 8.34
C TYR A 281 10.60 4.26 9.54
N GLY A 282 10.48 3.63 10.70
CA GLY A 282 11.34 3.88 11.84
C GLY A 282 12.73 3.26 11.66
N ASN A 283 13.63 3.52 12.62
CA ASN A 283 14.91 2.82 12.75
C ASN A 283 14.79 1.69 13.76
N THR A 284 15.56 0.64 13.56
CA THR A 284 15.80 -0.35 14.60
C THR A 284 16.67 0.28 15.68
N GLY A 285 16.25 0.23 16.92
CA GLY A 285 16.96 0.79 18.05
C GLY A 285 16.00 1.20 19.16
N GLY A 286 16.49 1.53 20.31
CA GLY A 286 15.63 1.81 21.45
C GLY A 286 14.76 0.60 21.79
N ASP A 287 13.45 0.73 21.68
CA ASP A 287 12.46 -0.32 21.93
C ASP A 287 11.91 -0.97 20.65
N ALA A 288 12.39 -0.54 19.49
CA ALA A 288 11.93 -1.05 18.20
C ALA A 288 12.36 -2.51 18.00
N ASP A 289 11.39 -3.41 18.03
CA ASP A 289 11.57 -4.86 17.90
C ASP A 289 11.48 -5.36 16.44
N GLN A 290 11.24 -4.47 15.48
CA GLN A 290 11.05 -4.80 14.08
C GLN A 290 11.94 -3.98 13.13
N ALA A 291 12.23 -4.57 11.98
CA ALA A 291 13.11 -3.96 10.98
C ALA A 291 12.54 -2.65 10.37
N LYS A 292 11.22 -2.49 10.36
CA LYS A 292 10.51 -1.29 9.89
C LYS A 292 10.32 -0.22 10.99
N GLY A 293 10.76 -0.45 12.21
CA GLY A 293 10.55 0.41 13.38
C GLY A 293 9.57 -0.21 14.38
N ASP A 294 9.14 0.57 15.40
CA ASP A 294 8.08 0.17 16.31
C ASP A 294 6.69 0.61 15.80
N GLY A 295 5.72 0.87 16.69
CA GLY A 295 4.40 1.37 16.33
C GLY A 295 4.48 2.71 15.60
N THR A 296 3.59 2.91 14.62
CA THR A 296 3.57 4.20 13.92
C THR A 296 2.73 5.21 14.70
N VAL A 297 1.48 4.86 15.03
CA VAL A 297 0.59 5.68 15.87
C VAL A 297 -0.02 4.79 16.96
N ASP A 298 0.45 4.88 18.16
CA ASP A 298 -0.02 4.06 19.27
C ASP A 298 -0.85 4.87 20.28
N ILE A 299 -2.09 4.43 20.53
CA ILE A 299 -3.04 5.05 21.46
C ILE A 299 -3.16 4.14 22.69
N LYS A 300 -2.65 4.60 23.84
CA LYS A 300 -2.43 3.77 25.01
C LYS A 300 -3.13 4.35 26.26
N ALA A 301 -3.26 3.56 27.30
CA ALA A 301 -3.53 3.89 28.70
C ALA A 301 -4.53 5.05 28.92
N ALA A 302 -5.81 4.79 28.70
CA ALA A 302 -6.90 5.76 28.93
C ALA A 302 -6.85 7.02 28.04
N SER A 303 -6.10 7.01 26.95
CA SER A 303 -6.25 8.02 25.92
C SER A 303 -7.57 7.84 25.20
N LYS A 304 -8.28 8.94 24.90
CA LYS A 304 -9.64 8.95 24.34
C LYS A 304 -9.86 10.09 23.36
N ASN A 305 -10.94 9.99 22.57
CA ASN A 305 -11.32 11.05 21.63
C ASN A 305 -10.16 11.44 20.71
N VAL A 306 -9.59 10.46 20.00
CA VAL A 306 -8.55 10.68 19.01
C VAL A 306 -9.12 10.50 17.63
N THR A 307 -8.79 11.40 16.72
CA THR A 307 -9.08 11.26 15.29
C THR A 307 -7.77 11.22 14.52
N LEU A 308 -7.60 10.19 13.70
CA LEU A 308 -6.54 10.04 12.71
C LEU A 308 -7.17 10.14 11.32
N SER A 309 -6.81 11.15 10.55
CA SER A 309 -7.47 11.39 9.27
C SER A 309 -6.51 11.89 8.19
N TYR A 310 -6.79 11.52 6.95
CA TYR A 310 -6.00 11.97 5.81
C TYR A 310 -4.48 11.73 5.96
N CYS A 311 -4.08 10.71 6.69
CA CYS A 311 -2.67 10.32 6.83
C CYS A 311 -2.29 9.27 5.78
N HIS A 312 -1.03 9.29 5.36
CA HIS A 312 -0.47 8.33 4.42
C HIS A 312 0.60 7.47 5.12
N PHE A 313 0.40 6.17 5.14
CA PHE A 313 1.29 5.18 5.78
C PHE A 313 2.03 4.41 4.70
N TYR A 314 3.31 4.68 4.55
CA TYR A 314 4.18 4.05 3.55
C TYR A 314 4.83 2.79 4.11
N ASP A 315 4.31 1.61 3.76
CA ASP A 315 4.87 0.29 4.11
C ASP A 315 5.21 0.13 5.61
N CYS A 316 4.38 0.71 6.48
CA CYS A 316 4.59 0.64 7.92
C CYS A 316 4.38 -0.78 8.46
N GLY A 317 5.26 -1.26 9.34
CA GLY A 317 5.19 -2.62 9.90
C GLY A 317 4.05 -2.82 10.89
N LYS A 318 3.83 -1.82 11.77
CA LYS A 318 2.81 -1.76 12.80
C LYS A 318 2.13 -0.39 12.76
N SER A 319 1.10 -0.23 11.92
CA SER A 319 0.56 1.11 11.63
C SER A 319 -0.09 1.78 12.86
N SER A 320 -0.90 1.06 13.65
CA SER A 320 -1.53 1.68 14.82
C SER A 320 -2.01 0.67 15.86
N LEU A 321 -1.83 1.02 17.13
CA LEU A 321 -2.34 0.29 18.28
C LEU A 321 -3.39 1.11 19.02
N GLY A 322 -4.56 0.53 19.26
CA GLY A 322 -5.59 1.03 20.18
C GLY A 322 -5.64 0.17 21.45
N GLY A 323 -5.07 0.67 22.55
CA GLY A 323 -4.99 -0.06 23.82
C GLY A 323 -3.80 -1.01 23.93
N MET A 324 -3.00 -0.83 24.97
CA MET A 324 -1.87 -1.71 25.30
C MET A 324 -2.35 -3.02 25.98
N SER A 325 -1.42 -3.95 26.26
CA SER A 325 -1.74 -5.30 26.75
C SER A 325 -2.55 -5.35 28.06
N ASN A 326 -2.50 -4.33 28.89
CA ASN A 326 -3.25 -4.21 30.14
C ASN A 326 -4.29 -3.10 30.10
N GLU A 327 -4.75 -2.71 28.91
CA GLU A 327 -5.76 -1.67 28.76
C GLU A 327 -7.07 -2.11 29.40
N VAL A 328 -7.65 -1.22 30.21
CA VAL A 328 -8.93 -1.41 30.88
C VAL A 328 -9.92 -0.29 30.59
N SER A 329 -9.46 0.77 29.91
CA SER A 329 -10.27 1.96 29.65
C SER A 329 -11.00 1.83 28.32
N SER A 330 -12.33 1.86 28.37
CA SER A 330 -13.14 2.06 27.18
C SER A 330 -12.95 3.50 26.69
N ALA A 331 -12.62 3.66 25.42
CA ALA A 331 -12.43 4.94 24.76
C ALA A 331 -12.93 4.85 23.33
N TRP A 332 -13.19 6.00 22.70
CA TRP A 332 -13.70 6.08 21.34
C TRP A 332 -12.73 6.86 20.45
N HIS A 333 -12.47 6.31 19.28
CA HIS A 333 -11.53 6.87 18.28
C HIS A 333 -12.11 6.81 16.88
N THR A 334 -11.63 7.67 16.01
CA THR A 334 -12.05 7.73 14.61
C THR A 334 -10.84 7.66 13.69
N TYR A 335 -10.92 6.83 12.66
CA TYR A 335 -9.96 6.78 11.57
C TYR A 335 -10.70 6.97 10.25
N HIS A 336 -10.38 8.04 9.49
CA HIS A 336 -11.03 8.28 8.22
C HIS A 336 -10.10 8.88 7.17
N HIS A 337 -10.36 8.59 5.90
CA HIS A 337 -9.63 9.08 4.74
C HIS A 337 -8.11 8.84 4.82
N ASN A 338 -7.67 7.84 5.56
CA ASN A 338 -6.26 7.45 5.58
C ASN A 338 -5.94 6.53 4.41
N TRP A 339 -4.73 6.61 3.90
CA TRP A 339 -4.16 5.68 2.94
C TRP A 339 -3.14 4.79 3.63
N PHE A 340 -3.50 3.52 3.83
CA PHE A 340 -2.59 2.49 4.32
C PHE A 340 -1.96 1.79 3.12
N ASP A 341 -0.82 2.29 2.69
CA ASP A 341 -0.14 1.96 1.44
C ASP A 341 0.90 0.87 1.69
N HIS A 342 0.57 -0.37 1.34
CA HIS A 342 1.39 -1.58 1.50
C HIS A 342 1.87 -1.85 2.94
N SER A 343 1.20 -1.28 3.92
CA SER A 343 1.49 -1.49 5.34
C SER A 343 1.16 -2.92 5.78
N ASP A 344 1.91 -3.44 6.78
CA ASP A 344 1.79 -4.86 7.15
C ASP A 344 0.56 -5.15 8.01
N SER A 345 0.41 -4.44 9.14
CA SER A 345 -0.56 -4.81 10.17
C SER A 345 -0.99 -3.65 11.05
N ARG A 346 -2.03 -3.87 11.86
CA ARG A 346 -2.54 -2.92 12.86
C ARG A 346 -3.11 -1.65 12.23
N HIS A 347 -4.28 -1.75 11.57
CA HIS A 347 -4.94 -0.61 10.93
C HIS A 347 -6.37 -0.34 11.48
N PRO A 348 -6.60 -0.20 12.78
CA PRO A 348 -5.74 -0.45 13.93
C PRO A 348 -5.83 -1.88 14.49
N ARG A 349 -4.93 -2.25 15.41
CA ARG A 349 -5.14 -3.36 16.35
C ARG A 349 -5.72 -2.82 17.64
N VAL A 350 -6.90 -3.33 18.05
CA VAL A 350 -7.71 -2.74 19.13
C VAL A 350 -7.87 -3.68 20.32
N ARG A 351 -7.68 -3.15 21.53
CA ARG A 351 -8.00 -3.77 22.81
C ARG A 351 -8.96 -2.89 23.59
N VAL A 352 -10.06 -3.44 24.07
CA VAL A 352 -11.04 -2.81 24.98
C VAL A 352 -11.75 -1.60 24.39
N GLN A 353 -11.05 -0.80 23.58
CA GLN A 353 -11.50 0.46 22.99
C GLN A 353 -12.46 0.23 21.82
N PHE A 354 -13.12 1.30 21.40
CA PHE A 354 -13.98 1.34 20.22
C PHE A 354 -13.38 2.24 19.13
N PHE A 355 -13.40 1.77 17.90
CA PHE A 355 -12.98 2.52 16.74
C PHE A 355 -14.08 2.66 15.70
N HIS A 356 -14.33 3.87 15.24
CA HIS A 356 -15.07 4.15 14.02
C HIS A 356 -14.07 4.31 12.86
N VAL A 357 -14.15 3.42 11.89
CA VAL A 357 -13.21 3.34 10.76
C VAL A 357 -13.98 3.47 9.47
N TYR A 358 -13.84 4.61 8.76
CA TYR A 358 -14.61 4.86 7.55
C TYR A 358 -13.82 5.63 6.48
N ASN A 359 -14.19 5.48 5.22
CA ASN A 359 -13.58 6.16 4.07
C ASN A 359 -12.05 6.01 3.99
N ASN A 360 -11.47 4.91 4.54
CA ASN A 360 -10.05 4.66 4.42
C ASN A 360 -9.76 3.75 3.21
N TYR A 361 -8.60 3.96 2.61
CA TYR A 361 -8.05 3.09 1.59
C TYR A 361 -6.98 2.18 2.19
N PHE A 362 -7.28 0.87 2.20
CA PHE A 362 -6.35 -0.18 2.60
C PHE A 362 -5.78 -0.80 1.33
N ASP A 363 -4.53 -0.50 1.01
CA ASP A 363 -3.89 -0.76 -0.27
C ASP A 363 -2.78 -1.79 -0.11
N GLY A 364 -3.02 -3.05 -0.47
CA GLY A 364 -2.00 -4.10 -0.42
C GLY A 364 -1.52 -4.46 0.99
N VAL A 365 -2.44 -4.62 1.95
CA VAL A 365 -2.09 -4.96 3.34
C VAL A 365 -1.59 -6.39 3.47
N SER A 366 -0.30 -6.57 3.78
CA SER A 366 0.39 -7.86 3.68
C SER A 366 0.10 -8.84 4.82
N LYS A 367 -0.33 -8.37 6.01
CA LYS A 367 -0.68 -9.23 7.16
C LYS A 367 -2.15 -9.13 7.50
N TYR A 368 -2.62 -8.07 8.14
CA TYR A 368 -4.03 -7.85 8.40
C TYR A 368 -4.37 -6.37 8.50
N GLY A 369 -5.59 -6.04 8.11
CA GLY A 369 -6.16 -4.70 8.23
C GLY A 369 -6.58 -4.39 9.67
N ILE A 370 -7.89 -4.37 9.92
CA ILE A 370 -8.48 -4.03 11.21
C ILE A 370 -8.52 -5.28 12.10
N GLY A 371 -7.95 -5.19 13.29
CA GLY A 371 -7.84 -6.34 14.21
C GLY A 371 -8.40 -6.09 15.59
N MET A 372 -9.34 -6.95 16.04
CA MET A 372 -9.95 -6.87 17.38
C MET A 372 -9.41 -7.94 18.31
N THR A 373 -9.04 -7.53 19.52
CA THR A 373 -8.62 -8.42 20.60
C THR A 373 -9.04 -7.84 21.95
N SER A 374 -8.99 -8.64 23.02
CA SER A 374 -9.29 -8.25 24.40
C SER A 374 -10.60 -7.45 24.57
N GLY A 375 -11.65 -7.81 23.83
CA GLY A 375 -12.95 -7.16 23.90
C GLY A 375 -13.04 -5.81 23.20
N GLY A 376 -12.09 -5.47 22.33
CA GLY A 376 -12.20 -4.30 21.44
C GLY A 376 -13.37 -4.43 20.46
N SER A 377 -13.90 -3.31 20.00
CA SER A 377 -14.92 -3.30 18.95
C SER A 377 -14.71 -2.17 17.95
N ALA A 378 -15.21 -2.39 16.74
CA ALA A 378 -15.15 -1.38 15.70
C ALA A 378 -16.44 -1.34 14.89
N PHE A 379 -16.80 -0.15 14.43
CA PHE A 379 -17.72 0.04 13.32
C PHE A 379 -16.90 0.42 12.08
N VAL A 380 -16.93 -0.43 11.07
CA VAL A 380 -16.12 -0.37 9.85
C VAL A 380 -17.06 -0.16 8.68
N GLU A 381 -17.03 1.04 8.07
CA GLU A 381 -17.97 1.37 7.01
C GLU A 381 -17.36 2.21 5.91
N ASN A 382 -17.87 2.06 4.69
CA ASN A 382 -17.49 2.86 3.52
C ASN A 382 -15.97 2.89 3.24
N ASN A 383 -15.23 1.86 3.62
CA ASN A 383 -13.80 1.75 3.31
C ASN A 383 -13.59 0.97 2.00
N TYR A 384 -12.45 1.20 1.38
CA TYR A 384 -11.98 0.41 0.24
C TYR A 384 -10.77 -0.43 0.66
N PHE A 385 -10.87 -1.76 0.44
CA PHE A 385 -9.78 -2.71 0.68
C PHE A 385 -9.34 -3.31 -0.67
N ARG A 386 -8.08 -3.06 -1.05
CA ARG A 386 -7.45 -3.65 -2.24
C ARG A 386 -6.38 -4.65 -1.82
N ASN A 387 -6.50 -5.90 -2.23
CA ASN A 387 -5.53 -6.97 -1.97
C ASN A 387 -5.05 -7.05 -0.50
N CYS A 388 -5.97 -6.82 0.42
CA CYS A 388 -5.70 -7.01 1.85
C CYS A 388 -5.76 -8.48 2.20
N LYS A 389 -4.68 -9.05 2.74
CA LYS A 389 -4.64 -10.48 3.08
C LYS A 389 -5.78 -10.88 4.00
N TYR A 390 -5.97 -10.16 5.09
CA TYR A 390 -7.11 -10.29 6.01
C TYR A 390 -7.67 -8.90 6.29
N PRO A 391 -8.70 -8.42 5.58
CA PRO A 391 -9.22 -7.05 5.77
C PRO A 391 -9.65 -6.77 7.20
N MET A 392 -10.33 -7.73 7.82
CA MET A 392 -10.81 -7.69 9.20
C MET A 392 -10.44 -9.01 9.89
N LEU A 393 -10.07 -8.96 11.15
CA LEU A 393 -9.59 -10.14 11.88
C LEU A 393 -9.95 -10.01 13.36
N ILE A 394 -10.42 -11.10 13.96
CA ILE A 394 -10.75 -11.16 15.40
C ILE A 394 -9.93 -12.26 16.04
N SER A 395 -9.21 -11.93 17.13
CA SER A 395 -8.36 -12.87 17.83
C SER A 395 -9.13 -14.08 18.36
N LYS A 396 -8.60 -15.29 18.15
CA LYS A 396 -9.14 -16.60 18.54
C LYS A 396 -10.50 -16.95 17.95
N GLN A 397 -10.91 -16.32 16.88
CA GLN A 397 -12.09 -16.72 16.12
C GLN A 397 -11.92 -16.44 14.63
N GLY A 398 -12.88 -16.85 13.80
CA GLY A 398 -12.83 -16.69 12.36
C GLY A 398 -11.53 -17.25 11.77
N THR A 399 -10.91 -16.50 10.91
CA THR A 399 -9.66 -16.87 10.25
C THR A 399 -8.51 -17.14 11.23
N ASP A 400 -8.42 -16.40 12.32
CA ASP A 400 -7.37 -16.61 13.34
C ASP A 400 -7.53 -17.98 14.06
N ALA A 401 -8.76 -18.42 14.34
CA ALA A 401 -9.03 -19.71 14.96
C ALA A 401 -8.70 -20.90 14.05
N GLU A 402 -8.69 -20.71 12.74
CA GLU A 402 -8.30 -21.73 11.76
C GLU A 402 -6.78 -21.90 11.65
N GLY A 403 -5.99 -21.06 12.31
CA GLY A 403 -4.54 -21.12 12.34
C GLY A 403 -3.85 -20.38 11.21
N ASP A 404 -4.60 -19.66 10.38
CA ASP A 404 -4.09 -18.81 9.31
C ASP A 404 -3.85 -17.36 9.75
N GLY A 405 -4.32 -17.01 10.93
CA GLY A 405 -4.22 -15.68 11.51
C GLY A 405 -2.81 -15.34 11.98
N THR A 406 -2.62 -14.07 12.28
CA THR A 406 -1.33 -13.50 12.74
C THR A 406 -1.49 -12.81 14.10
N PHE A 407 -2.54 -13.13 14.83
CA PHE A 407 -2.95 -12.43 16.03
C PHE A 407 -2.32 -12.97 17.32
N SER A 408 -2.57 -12.27 18.43
CA SER A 408 -1.83 -12.41 19.67
C SER A 408 -2.29 -13.55 20.60
N GLY A 409 -3.36 -14.25 20.27
CA GLY A 409 -3.94 -15.27 21.18
C GLY A 409 -4.64 -14.71 22.41
N GLU A 410 -4.93 -13.41 22.49
CA GLU A 410 -5.82 -12.79 23.48
C GLU A 410 -7.29 -13.01 23.10
N PRO A 411 -8.25 -12.94 24.04
CA PRO A 411 -9.69 -12.97 23.70
C PRO A 411 -10.03 -11.93 22.63
N GLY A 412 -10.96 -12.25 21.73
CA GLY A 412 -11.33 -11.35 20.64
C GLY A 412 -12.28 -10.22 21.05
N GLY A 413 -12.90 -9.64 20.06
CA GLY A 413 -13.89 -8.56 20.16
C GLY A 413 -14.96 -8.71 19.08
N VAL A 414 -15.55 -7.61 18.62
CA VAL A 414 -16.60 -7.63 17.59
C VAL A 414 -16.36 -6.47 16.60
N ILE A 415 -16.42 -6.79 15.31
CA ILE A 415 -16.44 -5.82 14.22
C ILE A 415 -17.84 -5.79 13.62
N LYS A 416 -18.46 -4.60 13.57
CA LYS A 416 -19.66 -4.29 12.78
C LYS A 416 -19.19 -3.76 11.44
N ALA A 417 -19.55 -4.40 10.33
CA ALA A 417 -19.14 -4.00 8.98
C ALA A 417 -20.37 -3.54 8.17
N TYR A 418 -20.26 -2.43 7.45
CA TYR A 418 -21.31 -1.88 6.61
C TYR A 418 -20.72 -1.21 5.35
N ASN A 419 -21.28 -1.50 4.21
CA ASN A 419 -21.01 -0.81 2.94
C ASN A 419 -19.49 -0.60 2.63
N ASN A 420 -18.66 -1.63 2.84
CA ASN A 420 -17.24 -1.58 2.47
C ASN A 420 -17.04 -2.24 1.10
N THR A 421 -16.20 -1.68 0.25
CA THR A 421 -15.72 -2.35 -0.95
C THR A 421 -14.47 -3.15 -0.63
N ILE A 422 -14.50 -4.46 -0.95
CA ILE A 422 -13.37 -5.37 -0.73
C ILE A 422 -13.02 -6.02 -2.06
N ARG A 423 -11.79 -5.80 -2.51
CA ARG A 423 -11.24 -6.35 -3.74
C ARG A 423 -9.96 -7.15 -3.43
N GLY A 424 -9.97 -8.44 -3.76
CA GLY A 424 -8.78 -9.28 -3.62
C GLY A 424 -8.39 -9.62 -2.18
N ALA A 425 -9.33 -9.83 -1.25
CA ALA A 425 -9.02 -10.37 0.08
C ALA A 425 -8.59 -11.84 0.00
N ARG A 426 -7.58 -12.25 0.77
CA ARG A 426 -7.22 -13.67 0.85
C ARG A 426 -8.25 -14.48 1.64
N LYS A 427 -8.76 -13.92 2.76
CA LYS A 427 -9.78 -14.55 3.58
C LYS A 427 -10.52 -13.49 4.40
N LEU A 428 -11.82 -13.65 4.47
CA LEU A 428 -12.73 -12.90 5.32
C LEU A 428 -14.01 -13.72 5.50
N GLN A 429 -14.45 -13.90 6.72
CA GLN A 429 -15.69 -14.63 7.05
C GLN A 429 -16.63 -13.72 7.81
N TYR A 430 -17.81 -13.52 7.29
CA TYR A 430 -18.85 -12.78 8.01
C TYR A 430 -19.72 -13.70 8.87
N TYR A 431 -20.27 -13.16 9.94
CA TYR A 431 -21.27 -13.82 10.77
C TYR A 431 -22.60 -13.92 10.02
N ASP A 432 -23.12 -15.13 9.88
CA ASP A 432 -24.39 -15.45 9.20
C ASP A 432 -25.55 -15.83 10.17
N GLY A 433 -25.31 -15.71 11.46
CA GLY A 433 -26.31 -16.06 12.50
C GLY A 433 -26.30 -17.54 12.92
N SER A 434 -25.65 -18.42 12.16
CA SER A 434 -25.62 -19.87 12.43
C SER A 434 -24.33 -20.33 13.12
N GLN A 435 -23.22 -19.59 12.95
CA GLN A 435 -21.94 -20.00 13.51
C GLN A 435 -21.91 -19.92 15.04
N THR A 436 -21.71 -21.07 15.66
CA THR A 436 -21.49 -21.19 17.09
C THR A 436 -20.06 -21.58 17.44
N ASP A 437 -19.22 -21.85 16.41
CA ASP A 437 -17.87 -22.39 16.53
C ASP A 437 -16.76 -21.35 16.39
N GLY A 438 -17.09 -20.07 16.30
CA GLY A 438 -16.11 -18.99 16.22
C GLY A 438 -15.59 -18.68 14.83
N ARG A 439 -16.20 -19.20 13.78
CA ARG A 439 -15.71 -19.05 12.41
C ARG A 439 -16.21 -17.79 11.70
N TRP A 440 -16.04 -16.61 12.31
CA TRP A 440 -16.37 -15.34 11.70
C TRP A 440 -15.41 -14.24 12.15
N ASP A 441 -15.12 -13.28 11.25
CA ASP A 441 -14.21 -12.16 11.44
C ASP A 441 -14.94 -10.83 11.64
N ALA A 442 -16.13 -10.69 11.11
CA ALA A 442 -16.96 -9.50 11.26
C ALA A 442 -18.44 -9.84 11.14
N VAL A 443 -19.31 -8.96 11.67
CA VAL A 443 -20.77 -9.02 11.50
C VAL A 443 -21.13 -8.03 10.40
N LEU A 444 -21.60 -8.53 9.26
CA LEU A 444 -22.09 -7.68 8.20
C LEU A 444 -23.52 -7.25 8.49
N VAL A 445 -23.75 -5.94 8.52
CA VAL A 445 -25.09 -5.37 8.75
C VAL A 445 -25.63 -4.75 7.45
N THR A 446 -26.95 -4.72 7.34
CA THR A 446 -27.66 -4.22 6.15
C THR A 446 -27.99 -2.74 6.24
N SER A 447 -27.92 -2.17 7.44
CA SER A 447 -28.06 -0.74 7.69
C SER A 447 -27.14 -0.29 8.82
N ARG A 448 -26.83 1.00 8.83
CA ARG A 448 -25.96 1.59 9.87
C ARG A 448 -26.55 1.46 11.29
N ASP A 449 -27.87 1.58 11.40
CA ASP A 449 -28.58 1.54 12.68
C ASP A 449 -28.88 0.12 13.17
N GLU A 450 -28.53 -0.89 12.40
CA GLU A 450 -28.75 -2.27 12.77
C GLU A 450 -27.95 -2.64 14.03
N ALA A 451 -28.65 -3.22 15.01
CA ALA A 451 -28.03 -3.62 16.27
C ALA A 451 -27.25 -4.94 16.11
N VAL A 452 -25.98 -4.93 16.50
CA VAL A 452 -25.16 -6.14 16.52
C VAL A 452 -25.39 -6.90 17.83
N THR A 453 -25.98 -8.06 17.72
CA THR A 453 -26.26 -8.98 18.87
C THR A 453 -25.19 -10.07 19.02
N ALA A 454 -24.39 -10.32 17.99
CA ALA A 454 -23.29 -11.29 18.03
C ALA A 454 -22.27 -10.90 19.12
N LYS A 455 -21.74 -11.92 19.79
CA LYS A 455 -20.75 -11.75 20.86
C LYS A 455 -19.48 -12.47 20.47
N CYS A 456 -18.35 -11.95 20.92
CA CYS A 456 -17.08 -12.67 20.82
C CYS A 456 -17.20 -14.06 21.50
N LEU A 457 -16.78 -15.10 20.80
CA LEU A 457 -16.88 -16.47 21.24
C LEU A 457 -15.71 -16.92 22.12
N SER A 458 -14.61 -16.23 22.09
CA SER A 458 -13.37 -16.57 22.80
C SER A 458 -13.22 -15.94 24.18
N GLY A 459 -14.31 -15.51 24.81
CA GLY A 459 -14.31 -14.92 26.16
C GLY A 459 -14.13 -13.40 26.18
N GLY A 460 -14.20 -12.74 25.02
CA GLY A 460 -14.25 -11.29 24.91
C GLY A 460 -15.65 -10.71 25.14
N THR A 461 -15.78 -9.39 25.01
CA THR A 461 -17.06 -8.68 25.17
C THR A 461 -17.81 -8.61 23.84
N GLY A 462 -19.11 -8.30 23.90
CA GLY A 462 -19.90 -8.02 22.70
C GLY A 462 -19.55 -6.66 22.08
N TYR A 463 -20.24 -6.34 21.00
CA TYR A 463 -20.14 -5.03 20.35
C TYR A 463 -20.53 -3.90 21.32
N ASN A 464 -19.82 -2.79 21.31
CA ASN A 464 -20.10 -1.62 22.14
C ASN A 464 -21.26 -0.80 21.56
N ALA A 465 -22.50 -1.21 21.83
CA ALA A 465 -23.69 -0.53 21.32
C ALA A 465 -23.83 0.95 21.80
N ALA A 466 -23.21 1.32 22.93
CA ALA A 466 -23.19 2.72 23.37
C ALA A 466 -22.42 3.63 22.41
N ALA A 467 -21.52 3.06 21.62
CA ALA A 467 -20.80 3.81 20.61
C ALA A 467 -21.69 4.23 19.43
N ASP A 468 -22.73 3.45 19.08
CA ASP A 468 -23.66 3.83 18.02
C ASP A 468 -24.42 5.12 18.34
N GLU A 469 -24.80 5.32 19.62
CA GLU A 469 -25.41 6.58 20.07
C GLU A 469 -24.40 7.74 20.04
N ALA A 470 -23.16 7.50 20.46
CA ALA A 470 -22.09 8.50 20.37
C ALA A 470 -21.78 8.87 18.92
N LEU A 471 -21.81 7.91 17.99
CA LEU A 471 -21.61 8.18 16.55
C LEU A 471 -22.67 9.11 15.98
N ARG A 472 -23.91 9.04 16.39
CA ARG A 472 -24.97 9.96 15.94
C ARG A 472 -24.67 11.42 16.25
N THR A 473 -23.90 11.72 17.29
CA THR A 473 -23.50 13.08 17.67
C THR A 473 -22.24 13.55 16.98
N THR A 474 -21.39 12.64 16.55
CA THR A 474 -20.12 12.93 15.86
C THR A 474 -20.21 12.75 14.34
N TYR A 475 -21.28 12.11 13.91
CA TYR A 475 -21.50 11.75 12.53
C TYR A 475 -22.00 12.92 11.72
N ILE A 476 -21.30 13.21 10.65
CA ILE A 476 -21.72 14.20 9.65
C ILE A 476 -22.06 13.40 8.40
N GLU A 477 -23.35 13.22 8.12
CA GLU A 477 -23.85 12.41 6.99
C GLU A 477 -23.20 12.75 5.65
N ASN A 478 -22.89 14.03 5.43
CA ASN A 478 -22.27 14.52 4.20
C ASN A 478 -20.78 14.15 4.04
N HIS A 479 -20.17 13.47 5.01
CA HIS A 479 -18.76 13.07 4.98
C HIS A 479 -18.58 11.57 4.70
N MET A 480 -19.65 10.84 4.42
CA MET A 480 -19.58 9.45 3.98
C MET A 480 -19.50 9.39 2.45
N ASP A 481 -18.31 9.01 1.96
CA ASP A 481 -18.09 8.82 0.54
C ASP A 481 -18.63 7.47 0.07
N ASN A 482 -18.87 7.35 -1.21
CA ASN A 482 -19.02 6.04 -1.82
C ASN A 482 -17.68 5.29 -1.68
N PRO A 483 -17.66 4.07 -1.12
CA PRO A 483 -16.41 3.33 -0.92
C PRO A 483 -15.60 3.14 -2.20
N ASP A 484 -16.23 3.04 -3.36
CA ASP A 484 -15.52 2.89 -4.64
C ASP A 484 -14.76 4.16 -5.06
N ASP A 485 -15.16 5.33 -4.58
CA ASP A 485 -14.49 6.60 -4.87
C ASP A 485 -13.33 6.89 -3.89
N VAL A 486 -13.29 6.21 -2.75
CA VAL A 486 -12.29 6.44 -1.68
C VAL A 486 -10.84 6.40 -2.19
N PRO A 487 -10.40 5.44 -3.04
CA PRO A 487 -9.04 5.45 -3.57
C PRO A 487 -8.70 6.72 -4.35
N ALA A 488 -9.64 7.24 -5.14
CA ALA A 488 -9.44 8.47 -5.91
C ALA A 488 -9.41 9.71 -4.99
N ILE A 489 -10.25 9.73 -3.96
CA ILE A 489 -10.30 10.81 -2.97
C ILE A 489 -8.99 10.89 -2.19
N VAL A 490 -8.52 9.79 -1.59
CA VAL A 490 -7.31 9.81 -0.76
C VAL A 490 -6.02 10.01 -1.56
N LYS A 491 -6.01 9.62 -2.84
CA LYS A 491 -4.89 9.87 -3.78
C LYS A 491 -4.99 11.23 -4.50
N GLY A 492 -6.05 11.97 -4.28
CA GLY A 492 -6.28 13.27 -4.91
C GLY A 492 -5.48 14.40 -4.27
N TRP A 493 -5.54 15.60 -4.87
CA TRP A 493 -4.86 16.80 -4.36
C TRP A 493 -5.26 17.17 -2.92
N LEU A 494 -6.53 17.03 -2.58
CA LEU A 494 -7.07 17.19 -1.23
C LEU A 494 -7.16 15.85 -0.49
N GLY A 495 -6.22 14.96 -0.71
CA GLY A 495 -6.21 13.61 -0.19
C GLY A 495 -5.32 13.42 1.03
N ALA A 496 -4.90 12.17 1.23
CA ALA A 496 -4.08 11.73 2.35
C ALA A 496 -2.63 12.19 2.22
N GLY A 497 -1.97 12.36 3.37
CA GLY A 497 -0.59 12.80 3.46
C GLY A 497 -0.43 14.31 3.43
N ARG A 498 0.81 14.75 3.43
CA ARG A 498 1.18 16.17 3.33
C ARG A 498 0.65 16.80 2.03
N MET A 499 0.65 18.12 1.99
CA MET A 499 0.27 18.88 0.79
C MET A 499 0.91 18.28 -0.47
N GLY A 500 0.09 17.97 -1.47
CA GLY A 500 0.53 17.38 -2.74
C GLY A 500 1.26 16.03 -2.59
N HIS A 501 0.93 15.25 -1.56
CA HIS A 501 1.58 13.99 -1.17
C HIS A 501 3.08 14.15 -0.86
N GLY A 502 3.49 15.31 -0.36
CA GLY A 502 4.87 15.60 0.03
C GLY A 502 5.87 15.65 -1.13
N ASP A 503 7.14 15.69 -0.76
CA ASP A 503 8.29 15.65 -1.67
C ASP A 503 9.04 14.30 -1.64
N ILE A 504 8.65 13.40 -0.73
CA ILE A 504 9.10 12.00 -0.72
C ILE A 504 7.99 11.17 -1.35
N LYS A 505 8.18 10.81 -2.62
CA LYS A 505 7.21 10.00 -3.37
C LYS A 505 7.78 8.61 -3.61
N TRP A 506 6.98 7.59 -3.33
CA TRP A 506 7.36 6.22 -3.53
C TRP A 506 6.21 5.44 -4.15
N THR A 507 6.47 4.78 -5.28
CA THR A 507 5.49 3.93 -5.95
C THR A 507 5.81 2.47 -5.67
N PHE A 508 4.89 1.77 -5.02
CA PHE A 508 5.05 0.35 -4.68
C PHE A 508 4.80 -0.56 -5.89
N ASN A 509 5.47 -1.70 -5.90
CA ASN A 509 5.19 -2.77 -6.84
C ASN A 509 4.12 -3.69 -6.25
N ASN A 510 2.87 -3.49 -6.64
CA ASN A 510 1.72 -4.20 -6.13
C ASN A 510 1.86 -5.73 -6.26
N SER A 511 2.44 -6.23 -7.37
CA SER A 511 2.60 -7.67 -7.60
C SER A 511 3.58 -8.36 -6.63
N VAL A 512 4.43 -7.60 -5.95
CA VAL A 512 5.43 -8.10 -5.00
C VAL A 512 5.08 -7.69 -3.59
N GLN A 513 4.70 -6.43 -3.39
CA GLN A 513 4.64 -5.83 -2.06
C GLN A 513 3.28 -5.98 -1.39
N ASP A 514 2.23 -6.33 -2.10
CA ASP A 514 0.95 -6.70 -1.51
C ASP A 514 1.05 -7.88 -0.51
N GLU A 515 2.00 -8.79 -0.71
CA GLU A 515 2.21 -9.94 0.18
C GLU A 515 3.54 -9.90 0.93
N ASN A 516 4.47 -9.04 0.53
CA ASN A 516 5.79 -8.98 1.13
C ASN A 516 5.82 -7.97 2.29
N TYR A 517 6.07 -8.47 3.48
CA TYR A 517 6.25 -7.67 4.69
C TYR A 517 7.71 -7.40 5.07
N GLY A 518 8.66 -7.65 4.17
CA GLY A 518 10.07 -7.30 4.34
C GLY A 518 10.29 -5.79 4.23
N VAL A 519 11.46 -5.32 4.70
CA VAL A 519 11.89 -3.93 4.47
C VAL A 519 12.29 -3.77 3.02
N ILE A 520 11.76 -2.74 2.37
CA ILE A 520 12.22 -2.31 1.05
C ILE A 520 13.51 -1.52 1.25
N THR A 521 14.63 -2.15 0.91
CA THR A 521 15.99 -1.60 1.16
C THR A 521 16.22 -0.27 0.46
N GLU A 522 15.68 -0.12 -0.73
CA GLU A 522 15.78 1.09 -1.54
C GLU A 522 15.02 2.26 -0.90
N LEU A 523 13.79 2.02 -0.42
CA LEU A 523 13.02 3.02 0.32
C LEU A 523 13.76 3.43 1.61
N LYS A 524 14.25 2.44 2.37
CA LYS A 524 15.02 2.73 3.60
C LYS A 524 16.29 3.53 3.32
N ALA A 525 16.99 3.24 2.21
CA ALA A 525 18.16 4.00 1.79
C ALA A 525 17.79 5.42 1.37
N ALA A 526 16.70 5.59 0.62
CA ALA A 526 16.19 6.89 0.21
C ALA A 526 15.83 7.76 1.42
N LEU A 527 15.12 7.21 2.41
CA LEU A 527 14.80 7.92 3.65
C LEU A 527 16.04 8.30 4.45
N THR A 528 17.06 7.42 4.49
CA THR A 528 18.32 7.70 5.19
C THR A 528 19.12 8.82 4.54
N ALA A 529 19.05 8.91 3.21
CA ALA A 529 19.73 9.94 2.43
C ALA A 529 18.91 11.23 2.27
N TYR A 530 17.64 11.20 2.65
CA TYR A 530 16.72 12.30 2.41
C TYR A 530 17.18 13.63 2.98
N LYS A 531 17.01 14.67 2.17
CA LYS A 531 17.14 16.08 2.51
C LYS A 531 16.09 16.86 1.76
N SER A 532 15.47 17.82 2.41
CA SER A 532 14.62 18.79 1.71
C SER A 532 15.44 19.54 0.65
N THR A 533 14.79 19.92 -0.44
CA THR A 533 15.40 20.78 -1.47
C THR A 533 15.48 22.25 -1.05
N LEU A 534 14.95 22.61 0.11
CA LEU A 534 15.00 23.97 0.68
C LEU A 534 16.44 24.46 0.78
N ILE A 535 16.75 25.61 0.20
CA ILE A 535 18.05 26.28 0.32
C ILE A 535 18.07 27.23 1.52
N GLY A 536 16.97 27.94 1.76
CA GLY A 536 16.84 28.94 2.80
C GLY A 536 15.60 29.81 2.63
N PHE A 537 15.66 30.99 3.22
CA PHE A 537 14.59 31.98 3.14
C PHE A 537 14.90 33.04 2.08
N ALA A 538 13.87 33.71 1.60
CA ALA A 538 14.03 34.74 0.56
C ALA A 538 14.88 35.93 0.98
N ASP A 539 15.07 36.18 2.29
CA ASP A 539 15.95 37.21 2.83
C ASP A 539 17.45 36.85 2.78
N GLY A 540 17.78 35.65 2.32
CA GLY A 540 19.16 35.15 2.22
C GLY A 540 19.63 34.32 3.42
N THR A 541 18.76 34.10 4.42
CA THR A 541 19.06 33.18 5.53
C THR A 541 19.10 31.74 5.01
N ALA A 542 20.24 31.06 5.10
CA ALA A 542 20.41 29.68 4.66
C ALA A 542 19.84 28.66 5.67
N VAL A 543 19.51 27.46 5.18
CA VAL A 543 19.10 26.31 6.00
C VAL A 543 20.12 25.17 5.83
N SER A 544 20.70 24.70 6.94
CA SER A 544 21.84 23.76 6.94
C SER A 544 21.48 22.35 6.47
N ASN A 545 20.29 21.85 6.81
CA ASN A 545 19.86 20.48 6.49
C ASN A 545 19.07 20.36 5.18
N GLY A 546 19.09 21.41 4.37
CA GLY A 546 18.49 21.46 3.05
C GLY A 546 19.51 21.34 1.92
N GLY A 547 19.08 21.67 0.72
CA GLY A 547 19.94 21.79 -0.44
C GLY A 547 20.13 20.50 -1.24
N ALA A 548 19.19 19.55 -1.16
CA ALA A 548 19.10 18.51 -2.18
C ALA A 548 18.77 19.14 -3.53
N THR A 549 19.25 18.53 -4.62
CA THR A 549 18.98 19.04 -5.97
C THR A 549 17.67 18.50 -6.55
N GLU A 550 17.17 17.40 -5.97
CA GLU A 550 16.00 16.67 -6.45
C GLU A 550 15.17 16.14 -5.27
N THR A 551 13.88 16.03 -5.47
CA THR A 551 12.97 15.31 -4.57
C THR A 551 13.23 13.81 -4.65
N VAL A 552 12.90 13.07 -3.58
CA VAL A 552 12.91 11.59 -3.66
C VAL A 552 11.72 11.16 -4.51
N ASP A 553 12.02 10.57 -5.64
CA ASP A 553 11.05 9.91 -6.51
C ASP A 553 11.59 8.50 -6.80
N GLY A 554 10.94 7.48 -6.26
CA GLY A 554 11.49 6.14 -6.26
C GLY A 554 10.42 5.06 -6.26
N GLY A 555 10.91 3.83 -6.14
CA GLY A 555 10.12 2.62 -6.28
C GLY A 555 10.21 2.03 -7.67
N ASP A 556 10.00 0.73 -7.79
CA ASP A 556 9.96 0.00 -9.04
C ASP A 556 8.54 -0.25 -9.55
N GLY A 557 7.58 0.30 -8.81
CA GLY A 557 6.16 0.25 -9.12
C GLY A 557 5.87 1.01 -10.38
N LYS A 558 5.97 0.36 -11.49
CA LYS A 558 5.48 0.87 -12.76
C LYS A 558 3.98 0.63 -12.85
N GLY A 559 3.23 1.13 -11.87
CA GLY A 559 1.78 1.31 -11.92
C GLY A 559 0.96 0.17 -12.50
N ILE A 560 1.45 -1.05 -12.45
CA ILE A 560 0.65 -2.20 -12.76
C ILE A 560 -0.10 -2.50 -11.45
N ASP A 561 -1.32 -1.97 -11.35
CA ASP A 561 -2.27 -2.66 -10.49
C ASP A 561 -2.26 -4.11 -10.98
N PRO A 562 -1.87 -5.10 -10.15
CA PRO A 562 -2.11 -6.47 -10.52
C PRO A 562 -3.62 -6.53 -10.76
N GLU A 563 -4.03 -7.23 -11.79
CA GLU A 563 -5.44 -7.57 -11.95
C GLU A 563 -5.91 -8.03 -10.59
N LEU A 564 -6.86 -7.30 -10.03
CA LEU A 564 -7.45 -7.67 -8.76
C LEU A 564 -7.83 -9.13 -8.91
N ASN A 565 -7.35 -10.00 -8.03
CA ASN A 565 -7.72 -11.41 -8.10
C ASN A 565 -9.19 -11.54 -7.72
N ASP A 566 -10.07 -11.17 -8.64
CA ASP A 566 -11.53 -11.28 -8.51
C ASP A 566 -12.01 -12.72 -8.37
N SER A 567 -11.11 -13.71 -8.53
CA SER A 567 -11.42 -15.11 -8.29
C SER A 567 -11.53 -15.47 -6.80
N TYR A 568 -11.09 -14.59 -5.89
CA TYR A 568 -11.37 -14.75 -4.49
C TYR A 568 -12.77 -14.19 -4.18
N VAL A 569 -13.75 -15.04 -4.22
CA VAL A 569 -15.06 -14.80 -3.62
C VAL A 569 -14.90 -15.06 -2.11
N PRO A 570 -15.00 -14.03 -1.23
CA PRO A 570 -15.12 -14.29 0.20
C PRO A 570 -16.27 -15.27 0.37
N THR A 571 -16.11 -16.29 1.22
CA THR A 571 -17.21 -17.15 1.64
C THR A 571 -18.12 -16.28 2.50
N TYR A 572 -19.07 -15.60 1.86
CA TYR A 572 -20.06 -14.79 2.53
C TYR A 572 -21.10 -15.74 3.16
N GLY A 573 -21.14 -15.78 4.47
CA GLY A 573 -22.36 -16.08 5.17
C GLY A 573 -23.21 -14.80 5.12
N GLY A 574 -24.06 -14.71 4.12
CA GLY A 574 -25.18 -13.77 3.96
C GLY A 574 -24.94 -12.29 4.17
N GLY A 575 -24.98 -11.51 3.11
CA GLY A 575 -25.18 -10.06 3.17
C GLY A 575 -24.80 -9.30 1.89
N GLY A 576 -25.77 -8.72 1.30
CA GLY A 576 -25.87 -7.73 0.24
C GLY A 576 -24.61 -7.31 -0.53
N GLY A 577 -24.27 -8.07 -1.55
CA GLY A 577 -23.32 -7.63 -2.54
C GLY A 577 -23.94 -6.60 -3.50
N THR A 578 -23.29 -5.46 -3.66
CA THR A 578 -23.58 -4.58 -4.80
C THR A 578 -23.04 -5.26 -6.05
N ILE A 579 -23.79 -5.30 -7.13
CA ILE A 579 -23.32 -5.78 -8.44
C ILE A 579 -22.27 -4.78 -8.92
N THR A 580 -20.98 -5.14 -8.82
CA THR A 580 -19.88 -4.23 -9.12
C THR A 580 -19.00 -4.64 -10.30
N SER A 581 -19.12 -5.87 -10.81
CA SER A 581 -18.37 -6.35 -11.98
C SER A 581 -19.25 -6.58 -13.19
N GLY A 582 -18.69 -6.51 -14.38
CA GLY A 582 -19.39 -6.51 -15.65
C GLY A 582 -20.26 -7.71 -15.95
N GLU A 583 -20.01 -8.84 -15.35
CA GLU A 583 -20.80 -10.03 -15.53
C GLU A 583 -21.29 -10.55 -14.19
N TYR A 584 -22.59 -10.55 -14.01
CA TYR A 584 -23.22 -11.09 -12.81
C TYR A 584 -23.85 -12.44 -13.12
N VAL A 585 -23.18 -13.52 -12.67
CA VAL A 585 -23.69 -14.88 -12.81
C VAL A 585 -24.22 -15.36 -11.47
N ILE A 586 -25.50 -15.55 -11.37
CA ILE A 586 -26.13 -16.17 -10.18
C ILE A 586 -26.21 -17.67 -10.46
N GLY A 587 -25.33 -18.47 -9.87
CA GLY A 587 -25.42 -19.91 -9.95
C GLY A 587 -24.09 -20.66 -10.13
N THR A 588 -24.09 -21.92 -9.73
CA THR A 588 -22.93 -22.81 -9.79
C THR A 588 -22.87 -23.67 -11.05
N SER A 589 -23.89 -23.63 -11.91
CA SER A 589 -23.90 -24.32 -13.16
C SER A 589 -24.28 -23.38 -14.30
N ALA A 590 -23.83 -23.68 -15.52
CA ALA A 590 -24.16 -22.94 -16.71
C ALA A 590 -25.68 -22.97 -17.08
N GLU A 591 -26.46 -23.77 -16.37
CA GLU A 591 -27.86 -23.96 -16.68
C GLU A 591 -28.82 -23.32 -15.66
N TYR A 592 -28.39 -23.11 -14.40
CA TYR A 592 -29.25 -22.60 -13.31
C TYR A 592 -28.47 -21.63 -12.41
N PHE A 593 -29.04 -20.45 -12.25
CA PHE A 593 -28.39 -19.42 -11.44
C PHE A 593 -28.67 -19.55 -9.95
N TRP A 594 -29.83 -20.02 -9.56
CA TRP A 594 -30.17 -20.24 -8.15
C TRP A 594 -30.33 -21.72 -7.87
N THR A 595 -29.37 -22.30 -7.19
CA THR A 595 -29.46 -23.65 -6.67
C THR A 595 -29.71 -23.63 -5.17
N THR A 596 -30.34 -24.66 -4.64
CA THR A 596 -30.61 -24.75 -3.20
C THR A 596 -29.33 -24.70 -2.40
N GLY A 597 -29.20 -23.72 -1.51
CA GLY A 597 -28.10 -23.61 -0.56
C GLY A 597 -27.07 -22.55 -0.89
N ASP A 598 -26.69 -22.38 -2.16
CA ASP A 598 -25.55 -21.51 -2.49
C ASP A 598 -25.94 -20.07 -2.85
N ASN A 599 -27.11 -19.85 -3.49
CA ASN A 599 -27.48 -18.53 -4.04
C ASN A 599 -28.80 -17.97 -3.50
N ALA A 600 -29.50 -18.70 -2.62
CA ALA A 600 -30.77 -18.24 -2.05
C ALA A 600 -30.57 -16.97 -1.22
N THR A 601 -29.57 -16.96 -0.38
CA THR A 601 -29.22 -15.83 0.51
C THR A 601 -28.81 -14.60 -0.27
N GLU A 602 -28.02 -14.77 -1.34
CA GLU A 602 -27.63 -13.68 -2.21
C GLU A 602 -28.83 -13.07 -2.96
N THR A 603 -29.76 -13.91 -3.43
CA THR A 603 -30.99 -13.44 -4.06
C THR A 603 -31.88 -12.68 -3.07
N GLU A 604 -32.03 -13.16 -1.83
CA GLU A 604 -32.76 -12.45 -0.79
C GLU A 604 -32.13 -11.09 -0.47
N ALA A 605 -30.81 -11.00 -0.45
CA ALA A 605 -30.08 -9.75 -0.27
C ALA A 605 -30.29 -8.76 -1.41
N LEU A 606 -30.28 -9.23 -2.65
CA LEU A 606 -30.58 -8.40 -3.83
C LEU A 606 -32.03 -7.89 -3.86
N ILE A 607 -32.96 -8.64 -3.29
CA ILE A 607 -34.33 -8.19 -3.10
C ILE A 607 -34.39 -7.17 -1.95
N ALA A 608 -33.74 -7.42 -0.85
CA ALA A 608 -33.73 -6.55 0.34
C ALA A 608 -33.11 -5.17 0.06
N ASN A 609 -32.06 -5.11 -0.75
CA ASN A 609 -31.41 -3.86 -1.13
C ASN A 609 -32.02 -3.14 -2.33
N GLY A 610 -33.09 -3.67 -2.91
CA GLY A 610 -33.83 -3.08 -4.03
C GLY A 610 -33.22 -3.30 -5.42
N THR A 611 -32.12 -4.05 -5.54
CA THR A 611 -31.51 -4.43 -6.84
C THR A 611 -32.46 -5.30 -7.64
N ILE A 612 -33.22 -6.19 -6.98
CA ILE A 612 -34.33 -6.92 -7.56
C ILE A 612 -35.62 -6.47 -6.87
N THR A 613 -36.58 -5.97 -7.66
CA THR A 613 -37.90 -5.62 -7.14
C THR A 613 -38.98 -6.41 -7.87
N MET A 614 -40.05 -6.77 -7.18
CA MET A 614 -41.18 -7.51 -7.74
C MET A 614 -42.50 -6.82 -7.40
N ASP A 615 -43.57 -7.18 -8.08
CA ASP A 615 -44.91 -6.80 -7.63
C ASP A 615 -45.28 -7.51 -6.31
N GLU A 616 -46.28 -6.98 -5.58
CA GLU A 616 -46.65 -7.46 -4.24
C GLU A 616 -47.05 -8.93 -4.16
N ALA A 617 -47.42 -9.55 -5.28
CA ALA A 617 -47.86 -10.92 -5.32
C ALA A 617 -46.80 -11.92 -5.79
N SER A 618 -45.73 -11.42 -6.43
CA SER A 618 -44.56 -12.21 -6.84
C SER A 618 -43.56 -12.33 -5.70
N HIS A 619 -42.85 -13.44 -5.61
CA HIS A 619 -41.93 -13.69 -4.48
C HIS A 619 -40.79 -14.65 -4.84
N PHE A 620 -39.73 -14.62 -4.06
CA PHE A 620 -38.63 -15.58 -4.15
C PHE A 620 -38.96 -16.89 -3.40
N ARG A 621 -38.52 -18.02 -3.97
CA ARG A 621 -38.54 -19.35 -3.34
C ARG A 621 -37.19 -20.01 -3.43
N ALA A 622 -36.69 -20.52 -2.33
CA ALA A 622 -35.35 -21.12 -2.25
C ALA A 622 -35.30 -22.57 -2.79
N ASP A 623 -36.40 -23.31 -2.77
CA ASP A 623 -36.46 -24.76 -3.08
C ASP A 623 -37.58 -25.13 -4.08
N LYS A 624 -37.63 -24.43 -5.20
CA LYS A 624 -38.71 -24.61 -6.17
C LYS A 624 -38.52 -25.90 -6.98
N THR A 625 -39.52 -26.76 -7.01
CA THR A 625 -39.65 -27.89 -7.96
C THR A 625 -40.68 -27.55 -9.00
N ILE A 626 -40.34 -27.72 -10.29
CA ILE A 626 -41.20 -27.48 -11.40
C ILE A 626 -41.43 -28.81 -12.15
N VAL A 627 -42.69 -29.30 -12.15
CA VAL A 627 -43.06 -30.61 -12.70
C VAL A 627 -44.12 -30.43 -13.78
N LYS A 628 -43.97 -31.10 -14.93
CA LYS A 628 -45.00 -31.19 -15.96
C LYS A 628 -46.18 -32.03 -15.50
N GLY A 629 -47.33 -31.90 -16.19
CA GLY A 629 -48.52 -32.69 -15.90
C GLY A 629 -48.37 -34.23 -16.12
N ASP A 630 -47.35 -34.64 -16.86
CA ASP A 630 -46.94 -36.05 -17.06
C ASP A 630 -45.96 -36.56 -15.98
N GLY A 631 -45.66 -35.77 -14.94
CA GLY A 631 -44.76 -36.11 -13.90
C GLY A 631 -43.27 -35.82 -14.23
N THR A 632 -42.94 -35.30 -15.40
CA THR A 632 -41.57 -34.95 -15.75
C THR A 632 -41.12 -33.75 -14.97
N VAL A 633 -40.05 -33.87 -14.19
CA VAL A 633 -39.40 -32.76 -13.49
C VAL A 633 -38.67 -31.90 -14.51
N ILE A 634 -39.04 -30.62 -14.61
CA ILE A 634 -38.38 -29.64 -15.48
C ILE A 634 -37.22 -29.02 -14.69
N SER A 635 -37.46 -28.76 -13.40
CA SER A 635 -36.47 -28.15 -12.51
C SER A 635 -36.76 -28.64 -11.08
N ASP A 636 -35.73 -29.11 -10.37
CA ASP A 636 -35.86 -29.68 -9.01
C ASP A 636 -34.98 -28.91 -8.02
N LYS A 637 -35.60 -28.51 -6.93
CA LYS A 637 -34.94 -27.87 -5.77
C LYS A 637 -33.99 -26.73 -6.14
N VAL A 638 -34.46 -25.80 -6.96
CA VAL A 638 -33.73 -24.60 -7.36
C VAL A 638 -34.38 -23.36 -6.81
N GLY A 639 -33.59 -22.32 -6.54
CA GLY A 639 -34.10 -21.00 -6.24
C GLY A 639 -34.76 -20.40 -7.48
N ALA A 640 -35.87 -19.69 -7.30
CA ALA A 640 -36.57 -19.02 -8.40
C ALA A 640 -37.37 -17.81 -7.90
N LEU A 641 -37.40 -16.75 -8.74
CA LEU A 641 -38.45 -15.72 -8.60
C LEU A 641 -39.73 -16.26 -9.20
N ASP A 642 -40.75 -16.46 -8.40
CA ASP A 642 -42.08 -16.93 -8.81
C ASP A 642 -42.95 -15.73 -9.21
N ILE A 643 -42.97 -15.41 -10.47
CA ILE A 643 -43.70 -14.25 -11.04
C ILE A 643 -45.15 -14.65 -11.30
N VAL A 644 -46.06 -14.01 -10.62
CA VAL A 644 -47.51 -14.34 -10.75
C VAL A 644 -48.06 -14.16 -12.15
N LYS A 645 -49.15 -14.89 -12.41
CA LYS A 645 -49.83 -14.90 -13.72
C LYS A 645 -50.45 -13.54 -14.08
N ASN A 646 -50.55 -13.26 -15.39
CA ASN A 646 -51.26 -12.18 -16.05
C ASN A 646 -50.65 -10.79 -15.88
N THR A 647 -50.19 -10.40 -14.68
CA THR A 647 -49.74 -9.03 -14.35
C THR A 647 -48.43 -8.97 -13.61
N GLY A 648 -47.84 -10.11 -13.20
CA GLY A 648 -46.63 -10.15 -12.41
C GLY A 648 -45.37 -9.65 -13.14
N TYR A 649 -44.43 -9.15 -12.39
CA TYR A 649 -43.14 -8.70 -12.93
C TYR A 649 -42.00 -8.85 -11.92
N ALA A 650 -40.79 -8.88 -12.45
CA ALA A 650 -39.55 -8.62 -11.70
C ALA A 650 -38.74 -7.55 -12.43
N THR A 651 -38.15 -6.64 -11.69
CA THR A 651 -37.31 -5.54 -12.19
C THR A 651 -35.90 -5.69 -11.59
N PHE A 652 -34.90 -5.50 -12.43
CA PHE A 652 -33.48 -5.62 -12.11
C PHE A 652 -32.83 -4.27 -12.32
N TYR A 653 -32.06 -3.81 -11.38
CA TYR A 653 -31.40 -2.50 -11.38
C TYR A 653 -29.89 -2.64 -11.43
N LEU A 654 -29.24 -1.82 -12.25
CA LEU A 654 -27.79 -1.65 -12.29
C LEU A 654 -27.47 -0.16 -12.53
N ALA A 655 -26.71 0.45 -11.64
CA ALA A 655 -26.41 1.90 -11.69
C ALA A 655 -25.68 2.31 -12.97
N ASP A 656 -24.74 1.47 -13.45
CA ASP A 656 -23.97 1.72 -14.67
C ASP A 656 -24.76 1.43 -15.96
N GLY A 657 -25.97 0.91 -15.83
CA GLY A 657 -26.80 0.46 -16.93
C GLY A 657 -26.56 -0.99 -17.33
N ILE A 658 -27.61 -1.64 -17.82
CA ILE A 658 -27.62 -3.00 -18.31
C ILE A 658 -27.51 -2.97 -19.83
N GLN A 659 -26.40 -3.45 -20.39
CA GLN A 659 -26.18 -3.56 -21.82
C GLN A 659 -26.86 -4.79 -22.40
N THR A 660 -26.76 -5.92 -21.68
CA THR A 660 -27.39 -7.18 -22.05
C THR A 660 -27.86 -7.89 -20.79
N ILE A 661 -29.02 -8.53 -20.86
CA ILE A 661 -29.51 -9.38 -19.79
C ILE A 661 -30.06 -10.66 -20.36
N SER A 662 -29.64 -11.81 -19.83
CA SER A 662 -30.21 -13.13 -20.12
C SER A 662 -31.00 -13.60 -18.91
N PHE A 663 -32.19 -14.14 -19.18
CA PHE A 663 -33.09 -14.74 -18.20
C PHE A 663 -33.22 -16.23 -18.46
N TYR A 664 -33.09 -17.04 -17.42
CA TYR A 664 -33.43 -18.47 -17.47
C TYR A 664 -34.83 -18.66 -16.88
N LEU A 665 -35.77 -18.91 -17.77
CA LEU A 665 -37.18 -19.00 -17.46
C LEU A 665 -37.62 -20.45 -17.41
N ALA A 666 -38.46 -20.85 -16.46
CA ALA A 666 -38.99 -22.20 -16.37
C ALA A 666 -40.49 -22.19 -16.07
N ARG A 667 -41.27 -23.05 -16.78
CA ARG A 667 -42.68 -23.22 -16.55
C ARG A 667 -43.21 -24.52 -17.13
N THR A 668 -44.26 -25.05 -16.50
CA THR A 668 -44.99 -26.25 -16.98
C THR A 668 -45.97 -25.96 -18.12
N GLY A 669 -46.28 -24.70 -18.43
CA GLY A 669 -47.15 -24.25 -19.52
C GLY A 669 -46.46 -23.20 -20.39
N SER A 670 -47.13 -22.71 -21.43
CA SER A 670 -46.57 -21.68 -22.34
C SER A 670 -46.20 -20.39 -21.56
N MET A 671 -45.06 -19.83 -21.88
CA MET A 671 -44.56 -18.58 -21.33
C MET A 671 -44.86 -17.44 -22.29
N ALA A 672 -45.21 -16.27 -21.77
CA ALA A 672 -45.40 -15.06 -22.58
C ALA A 672 -45.29 -13.82 -21.70
N GLY A 673 -44.73 -12.76 -22.25
CA GLY A 673 -44.55 -11.48 -21.54
C GLY A 673 -43.74 -10.45 -22.33
N LYS A 674 -43.31 -9.43 -21.65
CA LYS A 674 -42.53 -8.35 -22.22
C LYS A 674 -41.31 -8.08 -21.35
N VAL A 675 -40.23 -7.67 -21.99
CA VAL A 675 -39.10 -7.07 -21.35
C VAL A 675 -39.14 -5.57 -21.60
N MET A 676 -39.09 -4.80 -20.52
CA MET A 676 -39.24 -3.34 -20.50
C MET A 676 -37.96 -2.72 -19.97
N GLY A 677 -37.55 -1.55 -20.49
CA GLY A 677 -36.41 -0.79 -20.04
C GLY A 677 -36.78 0.56 -19.44
N SER A 678 -35.99 1.06 -18.52
CA SER A 678 -36.18 2.37 -17.91
C SER A 678 -34.85 2.92 -17.34
N ASP A 679 -34.64 4.24 -17.40
CA ASP A 679 -33.52 4.92 -16.76
C ASP A 679 -33.89 5.58 -15.43
N ASP A 680 -35.19 5.78 -15.18
CA ASP A 680 -35.72 6.44 -13.97
C ASP A 680 -36.43 5.50 -12.98
N GLY A 681 -36.58 4.20 -13.38
CA GLY A 681 -37.26 3.17 -12.57
C GLY A 681 -38.80 3.34 -12.49
N THR A 682 -39.36 4.37 -13.10
CA THR A 682 -40.78 4.71 -13.03
C THR A 682 -41.49 4.60 -14.39
N THR A 683 -40.84 5.08 -15.45
CA THR A 683 -41.38 5.06 -16.82
C THR A 683 -40.72 3.96 -17.63
N PHE A 684 -41.45 2.89 -17.94
CA PHE A 684 -40.93 1.73 -18.65
C PHE A 684 -41.42 1.68 -20.10
N SER A 685 -40.48 1.46 -21.03
CA SER A 685 -40.74 1.28 -22.45
C SER A 685 -40.44 -0.19 -22.85
N GLU A 686 -41.24 -0.75 -23.77
CA GLU A 686 -41.02 -2.10 -24.25
C GLU A 686 -39.75 -2.18 -25.08
N ILE A 687 -38.86 -3.13 -24.71
CA ILE A 687 -37.66 -3.49 -25.47
C ILE A 687 -37.97 -4.66 -26.36
N GLN A 688 -38.59 -5.71 -25.82
CA GLN A 688 -38.85 -6.96 -26.51
C GLN A 688 -40.02 -7.71 -25.91
N SER A 689 -40.89 -8.30 -26.73
CA SER A 689 -41.86 -9.32 -26.30
C SER A 689 -41.27 -10.71 -26.42
N TYR A 690 -41.66 -11.63 -25.55
CA TYR A 690 -41.25 -13.02 -25.60
C TYR A 690 -42.46 -13.97 -25.53
N SER A 691 -42.31 -15.15 -26.17
CA SER A 691 -43.23 -16.24 -26.06
C SER A 691 -42.49 -17.57 -26.27
N ALA A 692 -42.69 -18.51 -25.38
CA ALA A 692 -42.03 -19.82 -25.42
C ALA A 692 -43.00 -20.95 -25.01
N LYS A 693 -42.68 -22.19 -25.37
CA LYS A 693 -43.41 -23.40 -24.96
C LYS A 693 -43.06 -23.77 -23.52
N SER A 694 -43.74 -24.74 -22.96
CA SER A 694 -43.43 -25.28 -21.64
C SER A 694 -42.02 -25.87 -21.59
N GLY A 695 -41.34 -25.73 -20.45
CA GLY A 695 -40.00 -26.22 -20.22
C GLY A 695 -39.11 -25.12 -19.67
N ILE A 696 -37.83 -25.20 -19.98
CA ILE A 696 -36.82 -24.16 -19.72
C ILE A 696 -36.62 -23.34 -20.99
N TYR A 697 -36.48 -22.04 -20.86
CA TYR A 697 -36.29 -21.12 -21.95
C TYR A 697 -35.30 -20.01 -21.55
N GLU A 698 -34.23 -19.90 -22.31
CA GLU A 698 -33.28 -18.78 -22.18
C GLU A 698 -33.76 -17.61 -23.05
N LEU A 699 -33.83 -16.43 -22.46
CA LEU A 699 -34.21 -15.18 -23.10
C LEU A 699 -33.11 -14.16 -22.91
N THR A 700 -32.36 -13.88 -23.94
CA THR A 700 -31.37 -12.83 -23.97
C THR A 700 -31.94 -11.57 -24.60
N VAL A 701 -31.74 -10.42 -23.96
CA VAL A 701 -32.24 -9.12 -24.39
C VAL A 701 -31.12 -8.10 -24.35
N THR A 702 -30.88 -7.44 -25.49
CA THR A 702 -29.92 -6.34 -25.62
C THR A 702 -30.68 -5.08 -26.00
N PRO A 703 -30.87 -4.14 -25.06
CA PRO A 703 -31.48 -2.84 -25.35
C PRO A 703 -30.67 -2.08 -26.39
N SER A 704 -31.30 -1.22 -27.18
CA SER A 704 -30.64 -0.35 -28.18
C SER A 704 -29.72 0.71 -27.52
N ALA A 705 -29.91 0.96 -26.25
CA ALA A 705 -29.00 1.70 -25.37
C ALA A 705 -29.08 1.08 -23.97
N PRO A 706 -27.99 1.11 -23.18
CA PRO A 706 -28.00 0.56 -21.83
C PRO A 706 -29.11 1.16 -20.98
N GLN A 707 -29.81 0.35 -20.21
CA GLN A 707 -30.91 0.76 -19.33
C GLN A 707 -30.59 0.50 -17.87
N LYS A 708 -30.79 1.44 -16.98
CA LYS A 708 -30.56 1.22 -15.54
C LYS A 708 -31.51 0.21 -14.92
N TYR A 709 -32.74 0.12 -15.45
CA TYR A 709 -33.74 -0.81 -14.96
C TYR A 709 -34.27 -1.66 -16.13
N ILE A 710 -34.25 -2.97 -15.98
CA ILE A 710 -34.86 -3.92 -16.89
C ILE A 710 -35.95 -4.67 -16.13
N ARG A 711 -37.19 -4.67 -16.68
CA ARG A 711 -38.32 -5.35 -16.08
C ARG A 711 -38.82 -6.46 -17.02
N LEU A 712 -38.89 -7.69 -16.47
CA LEU A 712 -39.52 -8.79 -17.13
C LEU A 712 -40.96 -8.98 -16.61
N THR A 713 -41.97 -8.97 -17.48
CA THR A 713 -43.38 -9.15 -17.10
C THR A 713 -43.86 -10.53 -17.47
N ASN A 714 -44.86 -11.07 -16.74
CA ASN A 714 -45.53 -12.32 -17.07
C ASN A 714 -46.99 -12.05 -17.50
N THR A 715 -47.32 -12.25 -18.75
CA THR A 715 -48.68 -12.13 -19.28
C THR A 715 -49.37 -13.48 -19.50
N ALA A 716 -48.70 -14.56 -19.15
CA ALA A 716 -49.25 -15.91 -19.26
C ALA A 716 -50.30 -16.22 -18.19
N THR A 717 -51.15 -17.21 -18.42
CA THR A 717 -52.24 -17.62 -17.51
C THR A 717 -51.79 -18.43 -16.30
N GLY A 718 -50.50 -18.63 -16.06
CA GLY A 718 -49.92 -19.27 -14.91
C GLY A 718 -48.60 -18.61 -14.51
N SER A 719 -48.12 -18.87 -13.32
CA SER A 719 -46.87 -18.29 -12.82
C SER A 719 -45.65 -18.66 -13.67
N LEU A 720 -44.72 -17.74 -13.76
CA LEU A 720 -43.45 -17.91 -14.46
C LEU A 720 -42.32 -17.92 -13.41
N ASN A 721 -41.37 -18.83 -13.52
CA ASN A 721 -40.23 -18.90 -12.65
C ASN A 721 -38.99 -18.37 -13.40
N ILE A 722 -38.36 -17.36 -12.84
CA ILE A 722 -37.02 -16.91 -13.24
C ILE A 722 -36.04 -17.65 -12.34
N GLN A 723 -35.24 -18.55 -12.93
CA GLN A 723 -34.29 -19.38 -12.20
C GLN A 723 -32.89 -18.81 -12.22
N GLY A 724 -32.67 -17.81 -13.09
CA GLY A 724 -31.39 -17.13 -13.17
C GLY A 724 -31.39 -15.93 -14.10
N ILE A 725 -30.43 -15.08 -13.91
CA ILE A 725 -30.14 -13.94 -14.79
C ILE A 725 -28.63 -13.86 -15.03
N LYS A 726 -28.24 -13.33 -16.16
CA LYS A 726 -26.89 -12.93 -16.48
C LYS A 726 -26.93 -11.52 -17.02
N ILE A 727 -26.15 -10.62 -16.44
CA ILE A 727 -26.15 -9.20 -16.82
C ILE A 727 -24.77 -8.81 -17.31
N ALA A 728 -24.67 -8.11 -18.43
CA ALA A 728 -23.47 -7.47 -18.92
C ALA A 728 -23.62 -5.93 -18.89
N LYS A 729 -22.58 -5.25 -18.44
CA LYS A 729 -22.48 -3.79 -18.41
C LYS A 729 -22.08 -3.22 -19.77
N PRO A 730 -22.28 -1.89 -20.00
CA PRO A 730 -21.71 -1.21 -21.15
C PRO A 730 -20.19 -1.32 -21.18
N GLY A 731 -19.63 -1.75 -22.33
CA GLY A 731 -18.20 -1.94 -22.52
C GLY A 731 -17.66 -3.35 -22.26
N GLU A 732 -18.49 -4.28 -21.77
CA GLU A 732 -18.12 -5.68 -21.56
C GLU A 732 -19.02 -6.58 -22.44
N GLY A 733 -18.57 -6.89 -23.66
CA GLY A 733 -19.21 -7.83 -24.57
C GLY A 733 -18.65 -9.23 -24.38
N GLY A 734 -19.41 -10.11 -23.74
CA GLY A 734 -19.08 -11.53 -23.64
C GLY A 734 -19.27 -12.23 -24.99
N SER A 735 -18.33 -12.99 -25.44
CA SER A 735 -18.39 -13.88 -26.57
C SER A 735 -19.02 -15.21 -26.19
N ASP A 736 -20.15 -15.53 -26.80
CA ASP A 736 -20.65 -16.90 -26.96
C ASP A 736 -20.16 -17.46 -28.30
N PRO A 737 -19.65 -18.69 -28.40
CA PRO A 737 -19.22 -19.26 -29.66
C PRO A 737 -20.39 -19.96 -30.38
N GLY A 738 -20.92 -19.31 -31.41
CA GLY A 738 -21.95 -19.94 -32.25
C GLY A 738 -22.57 -19.06 -33.34
N GLU A 739 -21.92 -19.06 -34.51
CA GLU A 739 -22.44 -18.82 -35.87
C GLU A 739 -23.05 -17.47 -36.28
N GLY A 740 -22.26 -16.72 -37.04
CA GLY A 740 -22.65 -16.20 -38.38
C GLY A 740 -23.33 -14.87 -38.48
N GLY A 741 -22.62 -13.81 -38.86
CA GLY A 741 -23.17 -12.64 -39.55
C GLY A 741 -22.49 -11.31 -39.25
N ASP A 742 -21.66 -10.88 -40.14
CA ASP A 742 -20.81 -9.71 -40.31
C ASP A 742 -21.51 -8.33 -40.21
N PRO A 743 -20.78 -7.21 -40.20
CA PRO A 743 -20.01 -6.60 -39.15
C PRO A 743 -20.40 -5.10 -38.88
N VAL A 744 -20.04 -4.50 -37.77
CA VAL A 744 -19.63 -3.08 -37.68
C VAL A 744 -18.83 -2.81 -36.43
N GLY A 745 -17.54 -2.41 -36.55
CA GLY A 745 -16.79 -1.49 -35.68
C GLY A 745 -16.06 -2.12 -34.51
N ASP A 746 -14.90 -2.73 -34.76
CA ASP A 746 -13.94 -3.31 -33.84
C ASP A 746 -13.22 -2.25 -32.96
N GLU A 747 -13.39 -2.29 -31.65
CA GLU A 747 -12.29 -1.95 -30.76
C GLU A 747 -11.43 -3.21 -30.58
N LYS A 748 -10.22 -3.20 -31.16
CA LYS A 748 -9.29 -4.32 -31.16
C LYS A 748 -8.65 -4.52 -29.79
N SER A 749 -8.52 -5.78 -29.35
CA SER A 749 -7.84 -6.16 -28.11
C SER A 749 -6.45 -5.53 -28.01
N ASN A 750 -6.09 -5.07 -26.80
CA ASN A 750 -4.75 -4.57 -26.45
C ASN A 750 -3.89 -5.61 -25.70
N ASP A 751 -4.35 -6.87 -25.58
CA ASP A 751 -3.59 -7.95 -24.92
C ASP A 751 -2.46 -8.47 -25.83
N ALA A 752 -1.21 -8.21 -25.43
CA ALA A 752 0.02 -8.69 -26.06
C ALA A 752 0.71 -9.78 -25.23
N THR A 753 0.00 -10.51 -24.38
CA THR A 753 0.59 -11.59 -23.58
C THR A 753 0.85 -12.85 -24.41
N ALA A 754 1.70 -13.75 -23.92
CA ALA A 754 1.97 -15.06 -24.50
C ALA A 754 2.50 -16.04 -23.46
N THR A 755 2.17 -17.31 -23.60
CA THR A 755 2.83 -18.40 -22.89
C THR A 755 3.89 -19.06 -23.77
N PHE A 756 4.87 -19.67 -23.13
CA PHE A 756 6.02 -20.26 -23.83
C PHE A 756 6.28 -21.68 -23.34
N THR A 757 6.68 -22.57 -24.26
CA THR A 757 7.24 -23.86 -23.89
C THR A 757 8.65 -24.01 -24.47
N ILE A 758 9.55 -24.69 -23.76
CA ILE A 758 10.85 -25.10 -24.27
C ILE A 758 10.90 -26.62 -24.28
N ASN A 759 11.12 -27.20 -25.46
CA ASN A 759 11.07 -28.64 -25.68
C ASN A 759 9.79 -29.29 -25.10
N GLY A 760 8.65 -28.59 -25.26
CA GLY A 760 7.34 -29.06 -24.78
C GLY A 760 7.07 -28.85 -23.29
N THR A 761 8.01 -28.30 -22.53
CA THR A 761 7.83 -27.96 -21.11
C THR A 761 7.46 -26.49 -21.00
N GLU A 762 6.31 -26.20 -20.38
CA GLU A 762 5.86 -24.83 -20.16
C GLU A 762 6.80 -24.10 -19.22
N ILE A 763 7.09 -22.82 -19.55
CA ILE A 763 7.91 -21.93 -18.76
C ILE A 763 7.09 -20.70 -18.36
N LEU A 764 7.15 -20.34 -17.09
CA LEU A 764 6.52 -19.12 -16.58
C LEU A 764 7.47 -17.95 -16.84
N THR A 765 7.04 -16.99 -17.67
CA THR A 765 7.80 -15.76 -17.88
C THR A 765 6.85 -14.57 -18.06
N THR A 766 7.12 -13.53 -17.32
CA THR A 766 6.46 -12.20 -17.48
C THR A 766 7.28 -11.24 -18.33
N GLY A 767 8.52 -11.62 -18.66
CA GLY A 767 9.43 -10.80 -19.48
C GLY A 767 10.73 -11.54 -19.83
N THR A 768 11.56 -11.90 -18.86
CA THR A 768 12.82 -12.61 -19.09
C THR A 768 12.82 -13.96 -18.35
N TYR A 769 13.19 -15.02 -19.08
CA TYR A 769 13.37 -16.35 -18.52
C TYR A 769 14.81 -16.80 -18.79
N THR A 770 15.46 -17.41 -17.79
CA THR A 770 16.83 -17.97 -17.93
C THR A 770 16.84 -19.43 -17.51
N MET A 771 17.33 -20.28 -18.41
CA MET A 771 17.50 -21.70 -18.21
C MET A 771 18.98 -22.07 -18.22
N SER A 772 19.45 -22.82 -17.22
CA SER A 772 20.78 -23.41 -17.22
C SER A 772 20.70 -24.89 -17.62
N VAL A 773 21.54 -25.32 -18.53
CA VAL A 773 21.64 -26.72 -18.94
C VAL A 773 23.02 -27.26 -18.60
N PRO A 774 23.13 -28.58 -18.26
CA PRO A 774 24.42 -29.21 -17.95
C PRO A 774 25.42 -29.07 -19.11
N TYR A 775 26.72 -29.05 -18.77
CA TYR A 775 27.78 -28.98 -19.82
C TYR A 775 27.79 -30.18 -20.76
N ASP A 776 27.37 -31.35 -20.29
CA ASP A 776 27.28 -32.63 -21.02
C ASP A 776 25.94 -32.85 -21.71
N ALA A 777 25.04 -31.84 -21.67
CA ALA A 777 23.79 -31.88 -22.40
C ALA A 777 24.06 -32.08 -23.91
N THR A 778 23.33 -33.04 -24.50
CA THR A 778 23.55 -33.49 -25.89
C THR A 778 22.64 -32.84 -26.91
N GLU A 779 21.68 -32.02 -26.44
CA GLU A 779 20.79 -31.27 -27.30
C GLU A 779 21.57 -30.33 -28.21
N THR A 780 21.25 -30.37 -29.49
CA THR A 780 21.83 -29.50 -30.50
C THR A 780 20.92 -28.29 -30.81
N LEU A 781 19.64 -28.41 -30.49
CA LEU A 781 18.61 -27.38 -30.70
C LEU A 781 17.62 -27.42 -29.54
N TYR A 782 17.11 -26.25 -29.16
CA TYR A 782 15.96 -26.10 -28.29
C TYR A 782 14.77 -25.59 -29.12
N THR A 783 13.62 -26.21 -28.95
CA THR A 783 12.39 -25.80 -29.62
C THR A 783 11.56 -24.94 -28.67
N ILE A 784 11.25 -23.72 -29.07
CA ILE A 784 10.44 -22.77 -28.33
C ILE A 784 9.09 -22.64 -29.06
N THR A 785 8.01 -23.00 -28.38
CA THR A 785 6.65 -22.73 -28.89
C THR A 785 6.09 -21.55 -28.14
N VAL A 786 5.50 -20.62 -28.88
CA VAL A 786 4.88 -19.39 -28.37
C VAL A 786 3.38 -19.53 -28.58
N ALA A 787 2.59 -19.37 -27.54
CA ALA A 787 1.14 -19.27 -27.63
C ALA A 787 0.72 -17.84 -27.23
N PRO A 788 0.58 -16.93 -28.19
CA PRO A 788 0.06 -15.59 -27.91
C PRO A 788 -1.38 -15.66 -27.38
N ALA A 789 -1.79 -14.65 -26.62
CA ALA A 789 -3.20 -14.47 -26.24
C ALA A 789 -4.11 -14.43 -27.48
N ASP A 790 -5.41 -14.60 -27.26
CA ASP A 790 -6.39 -14.59 -28.36
C ASP A 790 -6.26 -13.31 -29.19
N LEU A 791 -6.22 -13.51 -30.51
CA LEU A 791 -6.07 -12.46 -31.54
C LEU A 791 -4.71 -11.70 -31.50
N ALA A 792 -3.82 -11.98 -30.55
CA ALA A 792 -2.45 -11.49 -30.55
C ALA A 792 -1.57 -12.33 -31.49
N SER A 793 -0.44 -11.79 -31.90
CA SER A 793 0.49 -12.50 -32.80
C SER A 793 1.95 -12.18 -32.51
N VAL A 794 2.84 -13.07 -32.94
CA VAL A 794 4.29 -12.81 -32.85
C VAL A 794 4.68 -11.81 -33.93
N LYS A 795 5.03 -10.59 -33.52
CA LYS A 795 5.40 -9.48 -34.40
C LYS A 795 6.84 -9.54 -34.89
N ALA A 796 7.75 -9.92 -34.00
CA ALA A 796 9.17 -10.00 -34.30
C ALA A 796 9.86 -11.05 -33.41
N VAL A 797 10.85 -11.70 -33.99
CA VAL A 797 11.73 -12.64 -33.27
C VAL A 797 13.19 -12.31 -33.63
N SER A 798 14.06 -12.34 -32.63
CA SER A 798 15.51 -12.29 -32.81
C SER A 798 16.18 -13.41 -32.02
N GLY A 799 17.31 -13.91 -32.52
CA GLY A 799 18.08 -14.96 -31.86
C GLY A 799 17.47 -16.39 -31.95
N ALA A 800 16.34 -16.56 -32.64
CA ALA A 800 15.74 -17.86 -32.93
C ALA A 800 15.27 -17.94 -34.39
N THR A 801 15.23 -19.15 -34.96
CA THR A 801 14.81 -19.41 -36.33
C THR A 801 13.39 -20.00 -36.34
N ALA A 802 12.49 -19.44 -37.14
CA ALA A 802 11.13 -19.98 -37.30
C ALA A 802 11.14 -21.40 -37.91
N ASN A 803 10.38 -22.31 -37.32
CA ASN A 803 10.27 -23.69 -37.70
C ASN A 803 8.81 -24.17 -37.72
N GLY A 804 7.88 -23.29 -38.07
CA GLY A 804 6.43 -23.51 -38.10
C GLY A 804 5.65 -22.32 -37.57
N ALA A 805 4.33 -22.43 -37.51
CA ALA A 805 3.47 -21.43 -36.92
C ALA A 805 3.79 -21.34 -35.39
N ASN A 806 4.23 -20.17 -34.93
CA ASN A 806 4.56 -19.93 -33.55
C ASN A 806 5.58 -20.89 -32.89
N THR A 807 6.35 -21.60 -33.74
CA THR A 807 7.39 -22.55 -33.29
C THR A 807 8.74 -22.09 -33.83
N TYR A 808 9.71 -22.03 -32.94
CA TYR A 808 11.04 -21.49 -33.24
C TYR A 808 12.11 -22.42 -32.68
N THR A 809 13.27 -22.39 -33.27
CA THR A 809 14.42 -23.15 -32.79
C THR A 809 15.59 -22.20 -32.50
N ILE A 810 16.29 -22.48 -31.38
CA ILE A 810 17.53 -21.83 -31.01
C ILE A 810 18.63 -22.90 -30.91
N PRO A 811 19.82 -22.69 -31.50
CA PRO A 811 20.91 -23.63 -31.38
C PRO A 811 21.33 -23.76 -29.92
N ALA A 812 21.70 -24.96 -29.49
CA ALA A 812 22.24 -25.15 -28.15
C ALA A 812 23.53 -24.37 -27.97
N PRO A 813 23.73 -23.69 -26.82
CA PRO A 813 24.97 -22.96 -26.55
C PRO A 813 26.16 -23.89 -26.41
N GLN A 814 27.36 -23.41 -26.76
CA GLN A 814 28.59 -24.06 -26.43
C GLN A 814 28.85 -24.00 -24.91
N PRO A 815 29.66 -24.92 -24.34
CA PRO A 815 29.98 -24.85 -22.91
C PRO A 815 30.48 -23.45 -22.50
N GLY A 816 29.84 -22.85 -21.49
CA GLY A 816 30.12 -21.51 -21.01
C GLY A 816 29.44 -20.39 -21.76
N GLU A 817 28.71 -20.68 -22.82
CA GLU A 817 27.99 -19.67 -23.60
C GLU A 817 26.51 -19.58 -23.20
N THR A 818 25.94 -18.40 -23.47
CA THR A 818 24.50 -18.13 -23.37
C THR A 818 23.97 -17.76 -24.74
N VAL A 819 22.92 -18.44 -25.18
CA VAL A 819 22.16 -18.05 -26.37
C VAL A 819 20.87 -17.35 -25.92
N THR A 820 20.49 -16.31 -26.64
CA THR A 820 19.33 -15.48 -26.28
C THR A 820 18.36 -15.43 -27.46
N ALA A 821 17.09 -15.66 -27.19
CA ALA A 821 15.99 -15.39 -28.13
C ALA A 821 15.05 -14.33 -27.53
N THR A 822 14.63 -13.41 -28.38
CA THR A 822 13.68 -12.36 -27.99
C THR A 822 12.46 -12.40 -28.90
N PHE A 823 11.28 -12.37 -28.30
CA PHE A 823 9.98 -12.44 -28.96
C PHE A 823 9.20 -11.17 -28.63
N THR A 824 8.77 -10.45 -29.65
CA THR A 824 7.85 -9.32 -29.50
C THR A 824 6.47 -9.75 -29.94
N ILE A 825 5.53 -9.74 -29.02
CA ILE A 825 4.11 -10.05 -29.24
C ILE A 825 3.40 -8.73 -29.52
N VAL A 826 2.50 -8.71 -30.48
CA VAL A 826 1.63 -7.56 -30.77
C VAL A 826 0.18 -7.99 -30.55
N ALA A 827 -0.55 -7.19 -29.80
CA ALA A 827 -1.98 -7.35 -29.62
C ALA A 827 -2.75 -7.12 -30.94
N GLU A 828 -3.99 -7.51 -30.98
CA GLU A 828 -4.87 -7.33 -32.15
C GLU A 828 -4.95 -5.86 -32.60
N ASN A 829 -4.90 -4.91 -31.69
CA ASN A 829 -4.91 -3.47 -32.00
C ASN A 829 -3.73 -3.00 -32.85
N GLY A 830 -2.73 -3.87 -33.09
CA GLY A 830 -1.54 -3.60 -33.92
C GLY A 830 -0.53 -2.61 -33.31
N THR A 831 -0.80 -2.00 -32.18
CA THR A 831 0.02 -0.98 -31.53
C THR A 831 0.61 -1.42 -30.20
N THR A 832 -0.17 -2.10 -29.37
CA THR A 832 0.30 -2.60 -28.08
C THR A 832 1.24 -3.78 -28.29
N THR A 833 2.44 -3.72 -27.71
CA THR A 833 3.45 -4.77 -27.85
C THR A 833 4.05 -5.13 -26.51
N LYS A 834 4.40 -6.42 -26.34
CA LYS A 834 5.14 -6.93 -25.19
C LYS A 834 6.33 -7.77 -25.64
N THR A 835 7.46 -7.61 -24.99
CA THR A 835 8.71 -8.31 -25.38
C THR A 835 9.08 -9.32 -24.31
N TYR A 836 9.44 -10.53 -24.76
CA TYR A 836 9.90 -11.64 -23.93
C TYR A 836 11.30 -12.06 -24.35
N THR A 837 12.16 -12.34 -23.37
CA THR A 837 13.55 -12.76 -23.59
C THR A 837 13.78 -14.13 -22.95
N ILE A 838 14.31 -15.07 -23.72
CA ILE A 838 14.66 -16.42 -23.25
C ILE A 838 16.16 -16.58 -23.38
N ASN A 839 16.85 -16.82 -22.26
CA ASN A 839 18.27 -17.10 -22.19
C ASN A 839 18.48 -18.59 -21.87
N ILE A 840 19.33 -19.24 -22.63
CA ILE A 840 19.76 -20.64 -22.37
C ILE A 840 21.26 -20.62 -22.20
N THR A 841 21.76 -20.99 -21.02
CA THR A 841 23.19 -21.00 -20.67
C THR A 841 23.65 -22.43 -20.49
N LYS A 842 24.72 -22.83 -21.17
CA LYS A 842 25.33 -24.18 -20.99
C LYS A 842 26.48 -24.09 -19.98
N GLY A 843 26.48 -25.01 -19.03
CA GLY A 843 27.56 -25.14 -18.04
C GLY A 843 28.92 -25.30 -18.70
N VAL A 844 30.01 -25.02 -17.99
CA VAL A 844 31.40 -25.22 -18.44
C VAL A 844 31.81 -26.63 -18.10
N ASP A 845 32.54 -27.29 -19.01
CA ASP A 845 33.13 -28.60 -18.72
C ASP A 845 34.07 -28.51 -17.49
N PRO A 846 33.74 -29.20 -16.39
CA PRO A 846 34.59 -29.21 -15.21
C PRO A 846 36.02 -29.63 -15.47
N ALA A 847 36.29 -30.41 -16.53
CA ALA A 847 37.64 -30.85 -16.90
C ALA A 847 38.53 -29.69 -17.40
N THR A 848 37.96 -28.64 -17.94
CA THR A 848 38.68 -27.48 -18.50
C THR A 848 38.91 -26.36 -17.49
N LEU A 849 38.33 -26.46 -16.29
CA LEU A 849 38.43 -25.42 -15.28
C LEU A 849 39.75 -25.59 -14.48
N PRO A 850 40.32 -24.47 -14.00
CA PRO A 850 41.50 -24.56 -13.13
C PRO A 850 41.14 -25.33 -11.83
N GLU A 851 42.08 -26.14 -11.34
CA GLU A 851 41.94 -26.88 -10.07
C GLU A 851 41.62 -25.92 -8.90
N LYS A 852 42.13 -24.68 -9.02
CA LYS A 852 41.98 -23.62 -8.02
C LYS A 852 41.85 -22.24 -8.70
N ASP A 853 40.91 -21.42 -8.29
CA ASP A 853 40.81 -20.03 -8.72
C ASP A 853 40.79 -19.11 -7.48
N ILE A 854 41.64 -18.09 -7.47
CA ILE A 854 41.87 -17.21 -6.33
C ILE A 854 41.40 -15.80 -6.67
N CYS A 855 40.43 -15.29 -5.90
CA CYS A 855 40.02 -13.91 -5.91
C CYS A 855 40.67 -13.18 -4.71
N HIS A 856 41.47 -12.18 -5.00
CA HIS A 856 42.04 -11.22 -4.03
C HIS A 856 41.41 -9.85 -4.20
N PHE A 857 41.58 -8.97 -3.24
CA PHE A 857 41.03 -7.63 -3.25
C PHE A 857 42.09 -6.60 -3.65
N ILE A 858 41.68 -5.53 -4.31
CA ILE A 858 42.57 -4.48 -4.84
C ILE A 858 42.11 -3.14 -4.24
N LEU A 859 42.89 -2.55 -3.34
CA LEU A 859 42.56 -1.31 -2.64
C LEU A 859 42.52 -0.11 -3.60
N GLU A 860 43.41 -0.06 -4.57
CA GLU A 860 43.51 1.05 -5.53
C GLU A 860 42.24 1.25 -6.35
N THR A 861 41.67 0.16 -6.85
CA THR A 861 40.43 0.17 -7.67
C THR A 861 39.18 -0.10 -6.84
N LYS A 862 39.33 -0.42 -5.56
CA LYS A 862 38.25 -0.87 -4.66
C LYS A 862 37.37 -1.96 -5.29
N SER A 863 38.02 -2.96 -5.87
CA SER A 863 37.37 -4.05 -6.58
C SER A 863 37.99 -5.40 -6.23
N PRO A 864 37.23 -6.52 -6.34
CA PRO A 864 37.77 -7.87 -6.32
C PRO A 864 38.47 -8.17 -7.68
N SER A 865 39.49 -9.03 -7.67
CA SER A 865 40.19 -9.42 -8.88
C SER A 865 39.40 -10.36 -9.82
N LYS A 866 38.24 -10.84 -9.39
CA LYS A 866 37.37 -11.78 -10.14
C LYS A 866 35.92 -11.33 -10.12
N SER A 867 35.24 -11.46 -11.25
CA SER A 867 33.84 -11.02 -11.43
C SER A 867 32.79 -11.84 -10.68
N TYR A 868 33.13 -13.03 -10.23
CA TYR A 868 32.21 -13.85 -9.42
C TYR A 868 32.16 -13.44 -7.95
N VAL A 869 32.88 -12.40 -7.55
CA VAL A 869 32.78 -11.75 -6.23
C VAL A 869 32.35 -10.30 -6.43
N SER A 870 31.35 -9.83 -5.72
CA SER A 870 31.00 -8.42 -5.62
C SER A 870 31.08 -7.96 -4.17
N VAL A 871 31.47 -6.71 -3.95
CA VAL A 871 31.72 -6.16 -2.61
C VAL A 871 31.09 -4.79 -2.46
N THR A 872 30.26 -4.66 -1.45
CA THR A 872 29.89 -3.37 -0.86
C THR A 872 30.56 -3.28 0.50
N GLY A 873 31.50 -2.34 0.68
CA GLY A 873 32.23 -2.21 1.93
C GLY A 873 33.60 -1.51 1.77
N ASN A 874 34.33 -1.42 2.89
CA ASN A 874 35.58 -0.71 2.98
C ASN A 874 36.78 -1.62 2.74
N TYR A 875 37.67 -1.20 1.85
CA TYR A 875 38.96 -1.83 1.57
C TYR A 875 40.06 -1.27 2.48
N SER A 876 41.09 -2.07 2.77
CA SER A 876 42.23 -1.65 3.58
C SER A 876 43.46 -2.49 3.30
N ASN A 877 44.65 -1.92 3.40
CA ASN A 877 45.97 -2.61 3.40
C ASN A 877 46.74 -2.50 4.73
N SER A 878 46.08 -1.92 5.75
CA SER A 878 46.70 -1.68 7.07
C SER A 878 46.23 -2.68 8.14
N LYS A 879 45.65 -3.82 7.73
CA LYS A 879 45.04 -4.81 8.62
C LYS A 879 45.82 -6.14 8.71
N GLY A 880 47.12 -6.09 8.43
CA GLY A 880 47.96 -7.24 8.37
C GLY A 880 48.05 -7.83 6.96
N SER A 881 48.45 -9.09 6.88
CA SER A 881 48.57 -9.80 5.61
C SER A 881 48.29 -11.29 5.83
N VAL A 882 47.96 -11.98 4.76
CA VAL A 882 47.86 -13.43 4.71
C VAL A 882 48.82 -13.96 3.62
N THR A 883 49.46 -15.09 3.88
CA THR A 883 50.27 -15.79 2.86
C THR A 883 49.49 -17.03 2.41
N TYR A 884 49.31 -17.15 1.09
CA TYR A 884 48.61 -18.29 0.51
C TYR A 884 49.31 -18.68 -0.81
N ASP A 885 49.60 -19.94 -0.99
CA ASP A 885 50.36 -20.50 -2.13
C ASP A 885 51.69 -19.76 -2.41
N GLY A 886 52.41 -19.30 -1.37
CA GLY A 886 53.67 -18.57 -1.48
C GLY A 886 53.58 -17.09 -1.76
N GLU A 887 52.39 -16.58 -2.09
CA GLU A 887 52.10 -15.15 -2.32
C GLU A 887 51.56 -14.51 -1.06
N THR A 888 51.92 -13.23 -0.83
CA THR A 888 51.45 -12.44 0.33
C THR A 888 50.46 -11.37 -0.09
N TYR A 889 49.27 -11.39 0.50
CA TYR A 889 48.17 -10.50 0.23
C TYR A 889 48.01 -9.55 1.40
N THR A 890 48.06 -8.24 1.14
CA THR A 890 47.93 -7.16 2.12
C THR A 890 46.56 -6.47 2.07
N ASP A 891 45.98 -6.44 0.89
CA ASP A 891 44.68 -5.80 0.67
C ASP A 891 43.54 -6.70 1.11
N CYS A 892 42.62 -6.17 1.86
CA CYS A 892 41.48 -6.89 2.43
C CYS A 892 40.21 -6.06 2.41
N VAL A 893 39.08 -6.72 2.56
CA VAL A 893 37.76 -6.10 2.84
C VAL A 893 37.48 -6.21 4.33
N LYS A 894 37.15 -5.07 4.95
CA LYS A 894 36.77 -5.03 6.37
C LYS A 894 35.34 -5.51 6.54
N MET A 895 35.09 -6.49 7.41
CA MET A 895 33.78 -6.95 7.78
C MET A 895 33.16 -5.98 8.81
N GLU A 896 32.51 -4.94 8.31
CA GLU A 896 31.78 -3.91 9.06
C GLU A 896 30.26 -4.13 8.93
N SER A 897 29.44 -3.43 9.68
CA SER A 897 27.97 -3.65 9.68
C SER A 897 27.31 -3.42 8.32
N ALA A 898 27.88 -2.53 7.51
CA ALA A 898 27.42 -2.25 6.15
C ALA A 898 28.10 -3.10 5.07
N THR A 899 29.06 -4.00 5.45
CA THR A 899 29.78 -4.81 4.47
C THR A 899 28.93 -5.99 4.01
N GLN A 900 28.78 -6.10 2.70
CA GLN A 900 28.15 -7.23 2.02
C GLN A 900 29.11 -7.74 0.93
N ILE A 901 29.36 -9.04 0.92
CA ILE A 901 30.17 -9.68 -0.10
C ILE A 901 29.34 -10.82 -0.70
N THR A 902 29.02 -10.68 -1.97
CA THR A 902 28.27 -11.70 -2.72
C THR A 902 29.22 -12.53 -3.57
N ILE A 903 29.14 -13.84 -3.42
CA ILE A 903 29.96 -14.81 -4.17
C ILE A 903 29.00 -15.61 -5.05
N THR A 904 29.23 -15.61 -6.36
CA THR A 904 28.43 -16.35 -7.35
C THR A 904 29.37 -17.27 -8.14
N PRO A 905 29.67 -18.46 -7.65
CA PRO A 905 30.63 -19.35 -8.30
C PRO A 905 30.17 -19.71 -9.72
N PRO A 906 31.07 -19.72 -10.70
CA PRO A 906 30.71 -20.11 -12.07
C PRO A 906 30.60 -21.64 -12.27
N TYR A 907 30.97 -22.47 -11.28
CA TYR A 907 30.88 -23.94 -11.29
C TYR A 907 30.75 -24.48 -9.87
N ASP A 908 30.32 -25.73 -9.74
CA ASP A 908 30.23 -26.42 -8.45
C ASP A 908 31.63 -26.57 -7.85
N CYS A 909 31.83 -26.00 -6.68
CA CYS A 909 33.15 -25.92 -6.06
C CYS A 909 33.08 -25.91 -4.53
N THR A 910 34.25 -26.03 -3.90
CA THR A 910 34.43 -25.64 -2.51
C THR A 910 34.92 -24.19 -2.48
N VAL A 911 34.16 -23.31 -1.80
CA VAL A 911 34.57 -21.94 -1.55
C VAL A 911 35.29 -21.86 -0.22
N THR A 912 36.53 -21.35 -0.23
CA THR A 912 37.32 -21.10 0.99
C THR A 912 37.50 -19.59 1.17
N LEU A 913 37.04 -19.07 2.30
CA LEU A 913 37.25 -17.68 2.72
C LEU A 913 38.46 -17.60 3.62
N VAL A 914 39.41 -16.71 3.33
CA VAL A 914 40.65 -16.53 4.11
C VAL A 914 40.66 -15.20 4.82
N PHE A 915 40.60 -15.25 6.15
CA PHE A 915 40.65 -14.11 7.04
C PHE A 915 42.03 -13.99 7.68
N GLY A 916 42.43 -12.78 8.08
CA GLY A 916 43.67 -12.57 8.80
C GLY A 916 43.66 -13.04 10.25
N GLU A 917 42.52 -13.52 10.76
CA GLU A 917 42.32 -13.82 12.16
C GLU A 917 41.48 -15.09 12.36
N ALA A 918 41.90 -15.92 13.32
CA ALA A 918 41.24 -17.19 13.67
C ALA A 918 40.02 -16.98 14.59
N GLY A 919 39.08 -17.92 14.55
CA GLY A 919 37.96 -17.99 15.49
C GLY A 919 36.93 -16.87 15.36
N LYS A 920 36.89 -16.14 14.24
CA LYS A 920 35.95 -15.04 14.00
C LYS A 920 34.59 -15.56 13.56
N LYS A 921 33.55 -14.95 14.07
CA LYS A 921 32.18 -15.20 13.59
C LYS A 921 31.93 -14.42 12.30
N ILE A 922 31.35 -15.09 11.34
CA ILE A 922 30.84 -14.51 10.08
C ILE A 922 29.40 -14.96 9.88
N LYS A 923 28.67 -14.33 9.02
CA LYS A 923 27.34 -14.79 8.60
C LYS A 923 27.35 -15.10 7.12
N LEU A 924 27.01 -16.35 6.79
CA LEU A 924 26.84 -16.81 5.41
C LEU A 924 25.35 -17.09 5.17
N ASN A 925 24.72 -16.36 4.23
CA ASN A 925 23.28 -16.41 3.98
C ASN A 925 22.45 -16.20 5.27
N GLY A 926 22.91 -15.29 6.14
CA GLY A 926 22.29 -15.01 7.43
C GLY A 926 22.65 -15.94 8.58
N GLU A 927 23.19 -17.15 8.30
CA GLU A 927 23.57 -18.15 9.30
C GLU A 927 24.96 -17.90 9.86
N ALA A 928 25.07 -17.93 11.19
CA ALA A 928 26.34 -17.70 11.87
C ALA A 928 27.33 -18.88 11.68
N GLN A 929 28.52 -18.56 11.22
CA GLN A 929 29.63 -19.49 11.02
C GLN A 929 30.86 -18.98 11.79
N VAL A 930 31.86 -19.88 12.03
CA VAL A 930 33.07 -19.51 12.75
C VAL A 930 34.28 -19.97 11.94
N THR A 931 35.25 -19.05 11.74
CA THR A 931 36.50 -19.40 11.05
C THR A 931 37.35 -20.38 11.89
N GLY A 932 38.03 -21.26 11.22
CA GLY A 932 38.94 -22.26 11.86
C GLY A 932 40.14 -21.62 12.58
N ALA A 933 40.96 -22.46 13.22
CA ALA A 933 42.18 -22.02 13.87
C ALA A 933 43.25 -21.44 12.90
N ASP A 934 43.10 -21.75 11.62
CA ASP A 934 43.91 -21.20 10.52
C ASP A 934 43.31 -19.92 9.87
N GLY A 935 42.25 -19.36 10.44
CA GLY A 935 41.59 -18.16 9.92
C GLY A 935 40.77 -18.41 8.65
N LYS A 936 40.46 -19.67 8.32
CA LYS A 936 39.70 -20.01 7.12
C LYS A 936 38.32 -20.53 7.44
N TYR A 937 37.42 -20.37 6.48
CA TYR A 937 36.09 -21.01 6.49
C TYR A 937 35.77 -21.54 5.10
N SER A 938 35.40 -22.81 4.98
CA SER A 938 35.10 -23.45 3.69
C SER A 938 33.69 -24.01 3.66
N PHE A 939 33.02 -23.92 2.50
CA PHE A 939 31.71 -24.50 2.27
C PHE A 939 31.56 -24.96 0.81
N ALA A 940 30.67 -25.92 0.57
CA ALA A 940 30.33 -26.37 -0.78
C ALA A 940 29.39 -25.38 -1.42
N ALA A 941 29.65 -25.00 -2.65
CA ALA A 941 28.86 -24.04 -3.40
C ALA A 941 28.47 -24.59 -4.78
N ASN A 942 27.24 -24.32 -5.21
CA ASN A 942 26.73 -24.70 -6.51
C ASN A 942 26.96 -23.61 -7.55
N ALA A 943 27.09 -24.00 -8.79
CA ALA A 943 27.23 -23.09 -9.92
C ALA A 943 26.08 -22.08 -10.00
N SER A 944 26.39 -20.82 -10.23
CA SER A 944 25.42 -19.73 -10.41
C SER A 944 24.52 -19.41 -9.21
N GLN A 945 24.69 -20.08 -8.07
CA GLN A 945 24.02 -19.76 -6.82
C GLN A 945 24.74 -18.63 -6.10
N GLN A 946 23.99 -17.66 -5.57
CA GLN A 946 24.54 -16.56 -4.80
C GLN A 946 24.69 -16.92 -3.33
N TYR A 947 25.85 -16.57 -2.77
CA TYR A 947 26.18 -16.74 -1.35
C TYR A 947 26.54 -15.40 -0.76
N LEU A 948 25.73 -14.90 0.18
CA LEU A 948 25.92 -13.60 0.82
C LEU A 948 26.71 -13.75 2.11
N LEU A 949 27.86 -13.10 2.18
CA LEU A 949 28.71 -13.02 3.37
C LEU A 949 28.54 -11.65 4.01
N THR A 950 28.18 -11.63 5.29
CA THR A 950 28.02 -10.42 6.09
C THR A 950 28.76 -10.54 7.44
N LYS A 951 28.82 -9.43 8.16
CA LYS A 951 29.51 -9.37 9.45
C LYS A 951 28.85 -10.27 10.51
N GLY A 952 29.69 -11.08 11.17
CA GLY A 952 29.43 -11.60 12.50
C GLY A 952 30.25 -10.78 13.52
N ASP A 953 31.61 -10.99 13.51
CA ASP A 953 32.56 -10.19 14.26
C ASP A 953 33.28 -9.17 13.35
N VAL A 954 34.03 -8.25 13.93
CA VAL A 954 34.98 -7.44 13.16
C VAL A 954 36.12 -8.37 12.71
N ALA A 955 36.28 -8.53 11.41
CA ALA A 955 37.28 -9.38 10.76
C ALA A 955 37.72 -8.73 9.44
N ASN A 956 38.77 -9.27 8.84
CA ASN A 956 39.33 -8.78 7.57
C ASN A 956 39.45 -9.94 6.61
N LEU A 957 38.69 -9.92 5.50
CA LEU A 957 38.73 -10.93 4.45
C LEU A 957 39.77 -10.55 3.41
N PHE A 958 40.73 -11.45 3.15
CA PHE A 958 41.81 -11.24 2.20
C PHE A 958 41.61 -11.99 0.87
N LEU A 959 41.06 -13.24 0.93
CA LEU A 959 40.89 -14.07 -0.26
C LEU A 959 39.54 -14.78 -0.26
N VAL A 960 39.02 -15.00 -1.46
CA VAL A 960 37.95 -15.96 -1.77
C VAL A 960 38.55 -16.95 -2.77
N ILE A 961 38.58 -18.24 -2.42
CA ILE A 961 39.22 -19.29 -3.22
C ILE A 961 38.14 -20.29 -3.64
N LEU A 962 38.08 -20.57 -4.92
CA LEU A 962 37.23 -21.62 -5.49
C LEU A 962 38.14 -22.85 -5.78
N GLU A 963 37.83 -24.01 -5.21
CA GLU A 963 38.51 -25.27 -5.48
C GLU A 963 37.53 -26.25 -6.09
N LYS A 964 37.87 -26.77 -7.26
CA LYS A 964 37.06 -27.74 -7.98
C LYS A 964 36.77 -28.95 -7.14
N GLN A 965 35.54 -29.41 -7.12
CA GLN A 965 35.22 -30.69 -6.50
C GLN A 965 35.74 -31.83 -7.40
N THR A 966 36.82 -32.52 -6.99
CA THR A 966 37.26 -33.72 -7.68
C THR A 966 36.26 -34.85 -7.40
N SER A 967 35.60 -35.33 -8.42
CA SER A 967 34.72 -36.50 -8.35
C SER A 967 35.54 -37.76 -8.13
N THR A 968 35.94 -38.04 -6.90
CA THR A 968 36.28 -39.39 -6.48
C THR A 968 35.04 -39.99 -5.83
N GLY A 969 34.51 -41.02 -6.50
CA GLY A 969 33.30 -41.78 -6.23
C GLY A 969 32.72 -41.67 -4.83
N ILE A 970 31.40 -41.40 -4.80
CA ILE A 970 30.46 -41.58 -3.71
C ILE A 970 31.08 -41.42 -2.31
N SER A 971 31.17 -40.18 -1.86
CA SER A 971 31.20 -39.84 -0.46
C SER A 971 30.03 -38.94 -0.17
N LEU A 972 28.99 -39.54 0.39
CA LEU A 972 27.96 -38.83 1.13
C LEU A 972 28.69 -38.01 2.21
N LEU A 973 29.02 -36.74 1.93
CA LEU A 973 29.37 -35.81 2.98
C LEU A 973 28.09 -35.59 3.80
N GLN A 974 27.95 -36.37 4.86
CA GLN A 974 27.10 -35.99 5.99
C GLN A 974 27.57 -34.61 6.45
N PRO A 975 26.67 -33.65 6.65
CA PRO A 975 27.03 -32.46 7.41
C PRO A 975 27.52 -32.98 8.77
N SER A 976 28.66 -32.48 9.20
CA SER A 976 29.24 -32.72 10.52
C SER A 976 28.14 -32.63 11.57
N ALA A 977 28.07 -33.64 12.41
CA ALA A 977 27.05 -33.88 13.40
C ALA A 977 26.74 -32.62 14.22
N THR A 978 25.69 -31.93 13.85
CA THR A 978 24.93 -31.16 14.81
C THR A 978 24.40 -32.14 15.83
N LYS A 979 24.66 -31.90 17.10
CA LYS A 979 24.15 -32.66 18.25
C LYS A 979 22.73 -33.07 17.98
N GLY A 980 22.46 -34.41 17.95
CA GLY A 980 21.25 -35.02 17.46
C GLY A 980 19.97 -34.28 17.77
N GLN A 981 19.24 -33.96 16.74
CA GLN A 981 17.90 -33.43 16.88
C GLN A 981 17.10 -34.44 17.71
N ALA A 982 16.52 -33.95 18.80
CA ALA A 982 15.70 -34.75 19.67
C ALA A 982 14.58 -35.43 18.87
N GLN A 983 14.43 -36.71 19.02
CA GLN A 983 13.38 -37.49 18.38
C GLN A 983 12.24 -37.72 19.37
N TYR A 984 11.02 -37.71 18.88
CA TYR A 984 9.82 -37.79 19.69
C TYR A 984 8.85 -38.81 19.08
N THR A 985 8.15 -39.56 19.93
CA THR A 985 6.95 -40.28 19.49
C THR A 985 5.85 -39.35 19.04
N ILE A 986 4.83 -39.87 18.37
CA ILE A 986 3.68 -39.04 17.87
C ILE A 986 2.94 -38.34 19.02
N ASP A 987 2.95 -38.96 20.22
CA ASP A 987 2.38 -38.43 21.46
C ASP A 987 3.35 -37.52 22.25
N GLY A 988 4.47 -37.12 21.64
CA GLY A 988 5.35 -36.07 22.17
C GLY A 988 6.43 -36.55 23.15
N ARG A 989 6.60 -37.85 23.41
CA ARG A 989 7.64 -38.37 24.28
C ARG A 989 8.97 -38.43 23.58
N ARG A 990 10.02 -37.91 24.18
CA ARG A 990 11.40 -38.00 23.66
C ARG A 990 11.90 -39.43 23.64
N ILE A 991 12.48 -39.84 22.50
CA ILE A 991 13.08 -41.17 22.31
C ILE A 991 14.54 -41.04 21.84
N THR A 992 15.37 -41.96 22.26
CA THR A 992 16.80 -42.01 21.88
C THR A 992 17.03 -42.87 20.63
N SER A 993 16.16 -43.86 20.37
CA SER A 993 16.20 -44.70 19.20
C SER A 993 14.82 -45.25 18.86
N PRO A 994 14.24 -44.88 17.71
CA PRO A 994 12.94 -45.40 17.30
C PRO A 994 13.08 -46.87 16.86
N ARG A 995 12.12 -47.71 17.25
CA ARG A 995 12.01 -49.10 16.77
C ARG A 995 11.70 -49.16 15.28
N ALA A 996 12.30 -50.10 14.55
CA ALA A 996 11.99 -50.32 13.15
C ALA A 996 10.48 -50.44 12.89
N GLY A 997 9.96 -49.75 11.90
CA GLY A 997 8.53 -49.69 11.56
C GLY A 997 7.69 -48.66 12.35
N THR A 998 8.25 -48.00 13.37
CA THR A 998 7.49 -46.95 14.12
C THR A 998 7.61 -45.61 13.48
N VAL A 999 6.52 -44.80 13.58
CA VAL A 999 6.50 -43.42 13.16
C VAL A 999 6.99 -42.51 14.29
N TYR A 1000 7.93 -41.63 14.03
CA TYR A 1000 8.45 -40.67 14.99
C TYR A 1000 8.61 -39.27 14.38
N ILE A 1001 8.77 -38.26 15.22
CA ILE A 1001 8.98 -36.87 14.81
C ILE A 1001 10.45 -36.53 15.05
N SER A 1002 11.14 -36.05 14.01
CA SER A 1002 12.47 -35.47 14.10
C SER A 1002 12.58 -34.25 13.19
N GLY A 1003 13.05 -33.11 13.75
CA GLY A 1003 13.13 -31.86 13.03
C GLY A 1003 11.75 -31.38 12.51
N GLY A 1004 10.70 -31.54 13.31
CA GLY A 1004 9.34 -31.12 12.97
C GLY A 1004 8.63 -31.96 11.88
N LYS A 1005 9.28 -33.03 11.38
CA LYS A 1005 8.69 -33.89 10.32
C LYS A 1005 8.44 -35.30 10.84
N LYS A 1006 7.30 -35.92 10.43
CA LYS A 1006 7.03 -37.36 10.65
C LYS A 1006 7.98 -38.23 9.83
N ARG A 1007 8.60 -39.23 10.45
CA ARG A 1007 9.50 -40.17 9.82
C ARG A 1007 9.14 -41.58 10.23
N ILE A 1008 9.46 -42.58 9.40
CA ILE A 1008 9.32 -44.00 9.74
C ILE A 1008 10.71 -44.56 9.93
N ALA A 1009 10.94 -45.23 11.08
CA ALA A 1009 12.20 -45.91 11.34
C ALA A 1009 12.31 -47.12 10.40
N ARG A 1010 13.28 -47.12 9.51
CA ARG A 1010 13.60 -48.27 8.63
C ARG A 1010 14.57 -49.19 9.33
N ARG A 1011 14.53 -50.50 8.97
CA ARG A 1011 15.47 -51.52 9.49
C ARG A 1011 16.88 -51.21 9.05
#